data_384f94796b074a4c296ad11a5c44dc9f
#
_entry.id   384f94796b074a4c296ad11a5c44dc9f
#
_cell.length_a   1.000
_cell.length_b   1.000
_cell.length_c   1.000
_cell.angle_alpha   90.00
_cell.angle_beta   90.00
_cell.angle_gamma   90.00
#
_symmetry.space_group_name_H-M   'P 1'
#
loop_
_entity.id
_entity.type
_entity.pdbx_description
1 polymer ?
#
loop_
_entity_poly.entity_id
_entity_poly.type
_entity_poly.pdbx_seq_one_letter_code
_entity_poly.pdbx_strand_id
1 'polypeptide(L)'
;MPPAAVRRAPYRDFLQPALQRRFASTTGFLLALAYVEAVTLSRWNHLFWPWFPIGLPGIRTLAIFGSILPIIILRIAHSHMGLRTSNSPIDTIRRTAFSLATLETVITFAVSAWLFSQTYLFSIPADSNLGWITYYSGDRARLNERALFYTVNLIILGIVQGVIHISLDYDRMLLGRVKPRREGDANDRPPTGWEKFTEAAPAVVVRAGMLSMVVALVNYVVLYHFLRRWAWSWALSFFRIFYNLPKSNIPPSQAPWSLLMLGRSIWAGFLLCLLWYVADMAFRLQLGKEPLKNNQPLSAESKDPNGSLLNGLKSKKTRVSAFAMWELALIARDFDARRQAIFEDIDRKDGPMWSQLYVTCLSVLKAVEERVDNYGKPPTPPPAPAETAPQQPPPRLVQPPKDDNVWAPTAPPKGLRGAVGKVVNNVITSPGKTPAEVYLPEAKKRALEATDRILTQEQKDMLRPENVNTMVHTLAFKVLSTPTIGPVFQQLFGRRLTTAVFGQPYGEPSIYVNAAYAVSKLAVSSLAEDRYGNVQRDVPALIRTFTTIIKKLERFRDTLPIHWTDLRKTRECAEVEELLDALKDGLGELVTAFSPYSTDLRLTRADMRLAREAAEKPQRAAEAPAEQPRVPAVENGAAAAADGNAEPEMRQLR
;
A
#
# COMPACT_ATOMS: atom_id res chain seq x y z
N MET A 1 31.63 -2.15 -44.79
CA MET A 1 30.61 -1.40 -44.06
C MET A 1 30.65 -1.87 -42.61
N PRO A 2 30.80 -1.01 -41.62
CA PRO A 2 30.66 -1.44 -40.22
C PRO A 2 29.26 -2.01 -40.03
N PRO A 3 29.08 -3.14 -39.30
CA PRO A 3 27.79 -3.70 -39.06
C PRO A 3 26.88 -2.67 -38.38
N ALA A 4 25.69 -2.45 -38.97
CA ALA A 4 24.71 -1.52 -38.41
C ALA A 4 24.51 -1.82 -36.92
N ALA A 5 24.78 -0.84 -36.05
CA ALA A 5 24.59 -1.01 -34.62
C ALA A 5 23.15 -1.44 -34.35
N VAL A 6 22.98 -2.68 -33.91
CA VAL A 6 21.64 -3.22 -33.52
C VAL A 6 21.10 -2.29 -32.48
N ARG A 7 20.08 -1.51 -32.83
CA ARG A 7 19.40 -0.58 -31.91
C ARG A 7 18.73 -1.43 -30.83
N ARG A 8 19.32 -1.46 -29.64
CA ARG A 8 18.81 -2.22 -28.49
C ARG A 8 17.48 -1.63 -28.09
N ALA A 9 16.43 -2.44 -28.14
CA ALA A 9 15.13 -2.03 -27.65
C ALA A 9 15.17 -1.98 -26.10
N PRO A 10 14.80 -0.86 -25.48
CA PRO A 10 14.78 -0.77 -24.02
C PRO A 10 13.71 -1.70 -23.43
N TYR A 11 13.95 -2.25 -22.26
CA TYR A 11 13.02 -3.15 -21.55
C TYR A 11 11.61 -2.57 -21.42
N ARG A 12 11.51 -1.25 -21.28
CA ARG A 12 10.25 -0.53 -21.23
C ARG A 12 9.33 -0.83 -22.42
N ASP A 13 9.90 -1.01 -23.61
CA ASP A 13 9.12 -1.23 -24.84
C ASP A 13 8.41 -2.60 -24.85
N PHE A 14 8.89 -3.56 -24.05
CA PHE A 14 8.24 -4.86 -23.84
C PHE A 14 7.29 -4.82 -22.64
N LEU A 15 7.68 -4.15 -21.55
CA LEU A 15 6.86 -4.04 -20.35
C LEU A 15 5.59 -3.24 -20.59
N GLN A 16 5.68 -2.11 -21.30
CA GLN A 16 4.53 -1.22 -21.51
C GLN A 16 3.37 -1.88 -22.27
N PRO A 17 3.57 -2.58 -23.40
CA PRO A 17 2.50 -3.33 -24.07
C PRO A 17 1.95 -4.47 -23.22
N ALA A 18 2.78 -5.14 -22.40
CA ALA A 18 2.32 -6.18 -21.50
C ALA A 18 1.36 -5.60 -20.44
N LEU A 19 1.71 -4.48 -19.83
CA LEU A 19 0.83 -3.78 -18.88
C LEU A 19 -0.44 -3.27 -19.56
N GLN A 20 -0.36 -2.70 -20.77
CA GLN A 20 -1.53 -2.26 -21.51
C GLN A 20 -2.53 -3.38 -21.79
N ARG A 21 -2.07 -4.57 -22.16
CA ARG A 21 -2.94 -5.74 -22.34
C ARG A 21 -3.59 -6.17 -21.04
N ARG A 22 -2.86 -6.12 -19.93
CA ARG A 22 -3.40 -6.42 -18.59
C ARG A 22 -4.49 -5.42 -18.19
N PHE A 23 -4.30 -4.15 -18.50
CA PHE A 23 -5.33 -3.12 -18.32
C PHE A 23 -6.56 -3.37 -19.20
N ALA A 24 -6.36 -3.70 -20.47
CA ALA A 24 -7.47 -4.03 -21.37
C ALA A 24 -8.28 -5.22 -20.85
N SER A 25 -7.61 -6.28 -20.34
CA SER A 25 -8.29 -7.42 -19.71
C SER A 25 -9.07 -7.02 -18.46
N THR A 26 -8.51 -6.15 -17.61
CA THR A 26 -9.21 -5.61 -16.43
C THR A 26 -10.44 -4.82 -16.84
N THR A 27 -10.30 -3.95 -17.83
CA THR A 27 -11.38 -3.11 -18.36
C THR A 27 -12.50 -3.96 -18.97
N GLY A 28 -12.16 -5.00 -19.74
CA GLY A 28 -13.13 -5.94 -20.29
C GLY A 28 -13.90 -6.71 -19.20
N PHE A 29 -13.20 -7.14 -18.15
CA PHE A 29 -13.83 -7.79 -17.00
C PHE A 29 -14.81 -6.85 -16.26
N LEU A 30 -14.43 -5.58 -16.08
CA LEU A 30 -15.29 -4.59 -15.44
C LEU A 30 -16.50 -4.22 -16.31
N LEU A 31 -16.35 -4.22 -17.63
CA LEU A 31 -17.49 -4.05 -18.54
C LEU A 31 -18.48 -5.21 -18.41
N ALA A 32 -17.98 -6.44 -18.27
CA ALA A 32 -18.83 -7.62 -18.03
C ALA A 32 -19.56 -7.52 -16.66
N LEU A 33 -18.88 -7.06 -15.61
CA LEU A 33 -19.50 -6.83 -14.31
C LEU A 33 -20.57 -5.73 -14.40
N ALA A 34 -20.28 -4.61 -15.05
CA ALA A 34 -21.23 -3.53 -15.27
C ALA A 34 -22.46 -4.03 -16.05
N TYR A 35 -22.29 -4.97 -16.98
CA TYR A 35 -23.40 -5.61 -17.66
C TYR A 35 -24.25 -6.45 -16.71
N VAL A 36 -23.64 -7.25 -15.84
CA VAL A 36 -24.37 -8.02 -14.82
C VAL A 36 -25.19 -7.08 -13.92
N GLU A 37 -24.59 -5.99 -13.45
CA GLU A 37 -25.32 -4.99 -12.65
C GLU A 37 -26.44 -4.32 -13.43
N ALA A 38 -26.23 -3.99 -14.71
CA ALA A 38 -27.26 -3.41 -15.56
C ALA A 38 -28.46 -4.37 -15.75
N VAL A 39 -28.21 -5.66 -15.86
CA VAL A 39 -29.23 -6.70 -15.91
C VAL A 39 -30.01 -6.80 -14.59
N THR A 40 -29.32 -6.74 -13.44
CA THR A 40 -30.00 -6.75 -12.12
C THR A 40 -30.90 -5.52 -11.90
N LEU A 41 -30.55 -4.39 -12.52
CA LEU A 41 -31.35 -3.16 -12.48
C LEU A 41 -32.47 -3.13 -13.55
N SER A 42 -32.55 -4.16 -14.40
CA SER A 42 -33.56 -4.22 -15.47
C SER A 42 -34.92 -4.64 -14.95
N ARG A 43 -35.97 -4.28 -15.68
CA ARG A 43 -37.34 -4.71 -15.39
C ARG A 43 -37.57 -6.11 -15.95
N TRP A 44 -37.92 -7.05 -15.14
CA TRP A 44 -38.15 -8.46 -15.52
C TRP A 44 -39.58 -8.75 -15.98
N ASN A 45 -40.20 -7.76 -16.66
CA ASN A 45 -41.55 -7.94 -17.19
C ASN A 45 -41.58 -8.80 -18.46
N HIS A 46 -40.43 -8.99 -19.11
CA HIS A 46 -40.25 -9.78 -20.32
C HIS A 46 -39.04 -10.69 -20.16
N LEU A 47 -39.10 -11.89 -20.73
CA LEU A 47 -38.02 -12.88 -20.59
C LEU A 47 -36.73 -12.49 -21.34
N PHE A 48 -36.85 -11.81 -22.48
CA PHE A 48 -35.74 -11.55 -23.39
C PHE A 48 -35.10 -10.14 -23.20
N TRP A 49 -35.92 -9.09 -23.11
CA TRP A 49 -35.46 -7.71 -23.09
C TRP A 49 -34.61 -7.29 -21.88
N PRO A 50 -34.79 -7.86 -20.66
CA PRO A 50 -34.02 -7.49 -19.50
C PRO A 50 -32.51 -7.72 -19.60
N TRP A 51 -32.09 -8.68 -20.45
CA TRP A 51 -30.70 -9.06 -20.59
C TRP A 51 -30.17 -8.88 -22.02
N PHE A 52 -30.99 -8.38 -22.97
CA PHE A 52 -30.52 -8.17 -24.33
C PHE A 52 -29.55 -6.98 -24.42
N PRO A 53 -28.28 -7.20 -24.88
CA PRO A 53 -27.20 -6.21 -24.75
C PRO A 53 -27.37 -4.98 -25.65
N ILE A 54 -28.15 -5.06 -26.72
CA ILE A 54 -28.35 -3.94 -27.70
C ILE A 54 -29.57 -3.06 -27.32
N GLY A 55 -30.12 -3.23 -26.13
CA GLY A 55 -31.27 -2.44 -25.63
C GLY A 55 -30.91 -1.50 -24.48
N LEU A 56 -31.91 -1.18 -23.68
CA LEU A 56 -31.73 -0.40 -22.45
C LEU A 56 -30.66 -0.98 -21.50
N PRO A 57 -30.52 -2.32 -21.33
CA PRO A 57 -29.44 -2.88 -20.52
C PRO A 57 -28.05 -2.52 -21.04
N GLY A 58 -27.85 -2.45 -22.37
CA GLY A 58 -26.58 -2.02 -22.95
C GLY A 58 -26.24 -0.57 -22.64
N ILE A 59 -27.23 0.33 -22.74
CA ILE A 59 -27.06 1.76 -22.38
C ILE A 59 -26.72 1.88 -20.89
N ARG A 60 -27.42 1.14 -20.02
CA ARG A 60 -27.11 1.10 -18.57
C ARG A 60 -25.71 0.57 -18.30
N THR A 61 -25.31 -0.48 -19.01
CA THR A 61 -23.95 -1.04 -18.91
C THR A 61 -22.89 0.02 -19.22
N LEU A 62 -23.05 0.76 -20.31
CA LEU A 62 -22.12 1.83 -20.67
C LEU A 62 -22.14 2.96 -19.63
N ALA A 63 -23.28 3.29 -19.05
CA ALA A 63 -23.39 4.31 -18.02
C ALA A 63 -22.76 3.86 -16.70
N ILE A 64 -22.98 2.61 -16.25
CA ILE A 64 -22.33 2.02 -15.08
C ILE A 64 -20.83 1.91 -15.31
N PHE A 65 -20.41 1.43 -16.48
CA PHE A 65 -19.01 1.38 -16.86
C PHE A 65 -18.39 2.78 -16.89
N GLY A 66 -19.11 3.78 -17.38
CA GLY A 66 -18.72 5.20 -17.36
C GLY A 66 -18.49 5.73 -15.95
N SER A 67 -19.21 5.22 -14.94
CA SER A 67 -19.01 5.61 -13.54
C SER A 67 -17.71 5.07 -12.95
N ILE A 68 -17.25 3.86 -13.35
CA ILE A 68 -15.99 3.28 -12.86
C ILE A 68 -14.77 3.75 -13.65
N LEU A 69 -14.93 4.23 -14.88
CA LEU A 69 -13.84 4.62 -15.76
C LEU A 69 -12.91 5.69 -15.16
N PRO A 70 -13.40 6.77 -14.50
CA PRO A 70 -12.55 7.74 -13.83
C PRO A 70 -11.63 7.11 -12.77
N ILE A 71 -12.13 6.10 -12.04
CA ILE A 71 -11.34 5.40 -11.01
C ILE A 71 -10.25 4.55 -11.64
N ILE A 72 -10.51 3.87 -12.76
CA ILE A 72 -9.50 3.11 -13.49
C ILE A 72 -8.39 4.05 -13.97
N ILE A 73 -8.74 5.20 -14.53
CA ILE A 73 -7.78 6.21 -15.00
C ILE A 73 -6.94 6.74 -13.83
N LEU A 74 -7.59 7.08 -12.71
CA LEU A 74 -6.93 7.54 -11.50
C LEU A 74 -5.90 6.53 -11.00
N ARG A 75 -6.26 5.25 -10.94
CA ARG A 75 -5.38 4.18 -10.50
C ARG A 75 -4.16 3.99 -11.40
N ILE A 76 -4.32 4.16 -12.71
CA ILE A 76 -3.18 4.14 -13.64
C ILE A 76 -2.23 5.29 -13.33
N ALA A 77 -2.76 6.48 -13.09
CA ALA A 77 -1.99 7.68 -12.79
C ALA A 77 -1.29 7.61 -11.42
N HIS A 78 -1.99 7.19 -10.39
CA HIS A 78 -1.49 7.17 -9.00
C HIS A 78 -0.76 5.89 -8.62
N SER A 79 -0.80 4.83 -9.46
CA SER A 79 -0.12 3.57 -9.14
C SER A 79 1.37 3.78 -8.87
N HIS A 80 1.81 3.32 -7.72
CA HIS A 80 3.19 3.41 -7.28
C HIS A 80 3.73 2.06 -6.80
N MET A 81 5.06 1.97 -6.76
CA MET A 81 5.77 0.78 -6.28
C MET A 81 6.16 0.99 -4.83
N GLY A 82 6.07 -0.09 -4.07
CA GLY A 82 6.55 -0.11 -2.69
C GLY A 82 5.53 0.28 -1.64
N LEU A 83 5.88 -0.08 -0.42
CA LEU A 83 5.16 0.30 0.80
C LEU A 83 5.37 1.79 1.07
N ARG A 84 4.35 2.47 1.56
CA ARG A 84 4.52 3.79 2.17
C ARG A 84 5.28 3.63 3.49
N THR A 85 6.55 4.00 3.46
CA THR A 85 7.44 3.91 4.62
C THR A 85 7.46 5.23 5.36
N SER A 86 7.14 5.17 6.66
CA SER A 86 7.19 6.31 7.58
C SER A 86 7.34 5.80 9.01
N ASN A 87 7.94 6.61 9.87
CA ASN A 87 8.17 6.24 11.25
C ASN A 87 6.88 6.11 12.07
N SER A 88 5.84 6.85 11.72
CA SER A 88 4.54 6.82 12.41
C SER A 88 3.37 6.96 11.44
N PRO A 89 2.19 6.41 11.77
CA PRO A 89 0.98 6.61 10.96
C PRO A 89 0.60 8.08 10.79
N ILE A 90 0.78 8.90 11.81
CA ILE A 90 0.48 10.33 11.72
C ILE A 90 1.37 11.07 10.71
N ASP A 91 2.64 10.67 10.57
CA ASP A 91 3.53 11.23 9.55
C ASP A 91 3.05 10.85 8.15
N THR A 92 2.57 9.60 7.98
CA THR A 92 1.90 9.19 6.73
C THR A 92 0.66 10.02 6.46
N ILE A 93 -0.24 10.17 7.44
CA ILE A 93 -1.48 10.97 7.31
C ILE A 93 -1.13 12.42 6.94
N ARG A 94 -0.17 13.03 7.64
CA ARG A 94 0.23 14.41 7.38
C ARG A 94 0.76 14.63 5.97
N ARG A 95 1.56 13.67 5.46
CA ARG A 95 2.11 13.76 4.10
C ARG A 95 1.07 13.49 3.03
N THR A 96 0.12 12.58 3.30
CA THR A 96 -0.91 12.20 2.32
C THR A 96 -2.16 13.05 2.40
N ALA A 97 -2.70 13.37 3.59
CA ALA A 97 -4.00 14.03 3.75
C ALA A 97 -4.12 15.37 3.02
N PHE A 98 -3.02 16.13 2.94
CA PHE A 98 -2.98 17.43 2.27
C PHE A 98 -2.33 17.38 0.88
N SER A 99 -2.15 16.19 0.32
CA SER A 99 -1.64 16.05 -1.05
C SER A 99 -2.74 16.26 -2.09
N LEU A 100 -2.37 16.79 -3.24
CA LEU A 100 -3.28 16.94 -4.38
C LEU A 100 -3.85 15.58 -4.80
N ALA A 101 -3.04 14.53 -4.76
CA ALA A 101 -3.46 13.16 -5.09
C ALA A 101 -4.61 12.66 -4.19
N THR A 102 -4.62 13.05 -2.90
CA THR A 102 -5.74 12.72 -2.00
C THR A 102 -7.03 13.42 -2.42
N LEU A 103 -6.94 14.71 -2.72
CA LEU A 103 -8.09 15.48 -3.17
C LEU A 103 -8.65 14.90 -4.48
N GLU A 104 -7.79 14.63 -5.46
CA GLU A 104 -8.14 14.00 -6.73
C GLU A 104 -8.84 12.66 -6.53
N THR A 105 -8.32 11.83 -5.61
CA THR A 105 -8.91 10.52 -5.32
C THR A 105 -10.30 10.66 -4.73
N VAL A 106 -10.49 11.49 -3.70
CA VAL A 106 -11.78 11.68 -3.04
C VAL A 106 -12.82 12.25 -4.01
N ILE A 107 -12.42 13.26 -4.80
CA ILE A 107 -13.31 13.85 -5.83
C ILE A 107 -13.68 12.80 -6.88
N THR A 108 -12.73 11.99 -7.35
CA THR A 108 -12.99 10.98 -8.39
C THR A 108 -13.98 9.93 -7.90
N PHE A 109 -13.84 9.44 -6.65
CA PHE A 109 -14.83 8.53 -6.07
C PHE A 109 -16.20 9.18 -5.87
N ALA A 110 -16.26 10.45 -5.47
CA ALA A 110 -17.51 11.20 -5.35
C ALA A 110 -18.19 11.39 -6.72
N VAL A 111 -17.42 11.71 -7.78
CA VAL A 111 -17.93 11.83 -9.16
C VAL A 111 -18.41 10.47 -9.67
N SER A 112 -17.66 9.40 -9.44
CA SER A 112 -18.07 8.02 -9.76
C SER A 112 -19.42 7.68 -9.12
N ALA A 113 -19.56 7.98 -7.83
CA ALA A 113 -20.81 7.75 -7.09
C ALA A 113 -21.97 8.61 -7.63
N TRP A 114 -21.71 9.85 -7.98
CA TRP A 114 -22.71 10.72 -8.60
C TRP A 114 -23.17 10.17 -9.96
N LEU A 115 -22.27 9.78 -10.83
CA LEU A 115 -22.60 9.18 -12.14
C LEU A 115 -23.42 7.90 -11.98
N PHE A 116 -23.01 7.02 -11.06
CA PHE A 116 -23.75 5.80 -10.75
C PHE A 116 -25.14 6.11 -10.20
N SER A 117 -25.26 7.12 -9.34
CA SER A 117 -26.57 7.52 -8.78
C SER A 117 -27.54 7.97 -9.87
N GLN A 118 -27.07 8.72 -10.88
CA GLN A 118 -27.92 9.14 -12.01
C GLN A 118 -28.36 7.94 -12.85
N THR A 119 -27.43 7.00 -13.11
CA THR A 119 -27.73 5.76 -13.83
C THR A 119 -28.78 4.92 -13.10
N TYR A 120 -28.67 4.82 -11.78
CA TYR A 120 -29.63 4.11 -10.95
C TYR A 120 -31.01 4.79 -10.97
N LEU A 121 -31.08 6.11 -10.78
CA LEU A 121 -32.32 6.89 -10.81
C LEU A 121 -33.03 6.76 -12.17
N PHE A 122 -32.27 6.76 -13.25
CA PHE A 122 -32.79 6.55 -14.61
C PHE A 122 -33.32 5.12 -14.82
N SER A 123 -32.73 4.14 -14.13
CA SER A 123 -33.05 2.70 -14.29
C SER A 123 -34.31 2.28 -13.54
N ILE A 124 -34.69 3.00 -12.48
CA ILE A 124 -35.83 2.66 -11.63
C ILE A 124 -37.17 3.00 -12.33
N PRO A 125 -38.22 2.18 -12.10
CA PRO A 125 -39.56 2.47 -12.59
C PRO A 125 -40.09 3.81 -12.09
N ALA A 126 -40.88 4.51 -12.95
CA ALA A 126 -41.51 5.78 -12.61
C ALA A 126 -42.41 5.70 -11.36
N ASP A 127 -43.04 4.54 -11.12
CA ASP A 127 -43.91 4.26 -9.96
C ASP A 127 -43.16 4.35 -8.61
N SER A 128 -41.83 4.31 -8.63
CA SER A 128 -41.02 4.45 -7.41
C SER A 128 -40.91 5.88 -6.89
N ASN A 129 -41.40 6.86 -7.61
CA ASN A 129 -41.35 8.29 -7.25
C ASN A 129 -39.93 8.80 -6.89
N LEU A 130 -38.93 8.34 -7.63
CA LEU A 130 -37.50 8.73 -7.46
C LEU A 130 -36.98 9.66 -8.57
N GLY A 131 -37.83 10.11 -9.48
CA GLY A 131 -37.46 11.14 -10.46
C GLY A 131 -37.07 12.45 -9.77
N TRP A 132 -36.15 13.21 -10.36
CA TRP A 132 -35.71 14.51 -9.83
C TRP A 132 -36.84 15.54 -9.75
N ILE A 133 -37.76 15.53 -10.72
CA ILE A 133 -38.87 16.45 -10.80
C ILE A 133 -40.18 15.67 -10.67
N THR A 134 -41.04 16.13 -9.81
CA THR A 134 -42.40 15.63 -9.64
C THR A 134 -43.40 16.77 -10.00
N TYR A 135 -44.49 16.41 -10.64
CA TYR A 135 -45.54 17.33 -10.99
C TYR A 135 -46.68 17.16 -10.00
N TYR A 136 -47.15 18.29 -9.48
CA TYR A 136 -48.34 18.37 -8.62
C TYR A 136 -49.46 19.08 -9.36
N SER A 137 -50.68 18.72 -9.07
CA SER A 137 -51.93 19.36 -9.52
C SER A 137 -51.74 20.47 -10.54
N GLY A 138 -51.81 20.15 -11.86
CA GLY A 138 -51.61 21.08 -12.95
C GLY A 138 -50.15 21.52 -13.13
N ASP A 139 -49.37 20.87 -13.94
CA ASP A 139 -48.04 21.19 -14.50
C ASP A 139 -47.01 21.97 -13.63
N ARG A 140 -47.22 22.08 -12.33
CA ARG A 140 -46.25 22.70 -11.43
C ARG A 140 -45.12 21.73 -11.08
N ALA A 141 -43.96 22.00 -11.65
CA ALA A 141 -42.73 21.25 -11.35
C ALA A 141 -42.29 21.49 -9.92
N ARG A 142 -41.94 20.43 -9.22
CA ARG A 142 -41.35 20.47 -7.86
C ARG A 142 -40.14 19.53 -7.80
N LEU A 143 -39.07 19.99 -7.13
CA LEU A 143 -37.90 19.17 -6.87
C LEU A 143 -38.24 18.05 -5.88
N ASN A 144 -37.80 16.82 -6.19
CA ASN A 144 -38.06 15.65 -5.36
C ASN A 144 -36.88 15.43 -4.37
N GLU A 145 -37.19 15.56 -3.10
CA GLU A 145 -36.19 15.36 -2.05
C GLU A 145 -35.71 13.91 -1.95
N ARG A 146 -36.51 12.91 -2.40
CA ARG A 146 -36.10 11.51 -2.39
C ARG A 146 -34.91 11.25 -3.31
N ALA A 147 -34.91 11.83 -4.52
CA ALA A 147 -33.81 11.75 -5.47
C ALA A 147 -32.55 12.42 -4.91
N LEU A 148 -32.73 13.57 -4.26
CA LEU A 148 -31.64 14.31 -3.63
C LEU A 148 -31.02 13.51 -2.48
N PHE A 149 -31.82 13.00 -1.55
CA PHE A 149 -31.35 12.16 -0.45
C PHE A 149 -30.53 10.96 -0.95
N TYR A 150 -31.05 10.27 -1.95
CA TYR A 150 -30.41 9.11 -2.56
C TYR A 150 -29.05 9.47 -3.18
N THR A 151 -28.99 10.54 -3.95
CA THR A 151 -27.75 11.01 -4.60
C THR A 151 -26.72 11.44 -3.56
N VAL A 152 -27.14 12.19 -2.53
CA VAL A 152 -26.26 12.61 -1.43
C VAL A 152 -25.69 11.38 -0.69
N ASN A 153 -26.53 10.37 -0.43
CA ASN A 153 -26.08 9.14 0.22
C ASN A 153 -24.96 8.44 -0.57
N LEU A 154 -25.09 8.31 -1.88
CA LEU A 154 -24.05 7.69 -2.70
C LEU A 154 -22.79 8.56 -2.82
N ILE A 155 -22.93 9.89 -2.90
CA ILE A 155 -21.76 10.79 -2.88
C ILE A 155 -20.99 10.66 -1.57
N ILE A 156 -21.68 10.61 -0.42
CA ILE A 156 -21.03 10.38 0.90
C ILE A 156 -20.31 9.03 0.89
N LEU A 157 -20.94 7.98 0.37
CA LEU A 157 -20.31 6.67 0.20
C LEU A 157 -19.04 6.75 -0.66
N GLY A 158 -19.06 7.53 -1.75
CA GLY A 158 -17.89 7.78 -2.59
C GLY A 158 -16.77 8.49 -1.83
N ILE A 159 -17.10 9.53 -1.06
CA ILE A 159 -16.13 10.25 -0.24
C ILE A 159 -15.47 9.31 0.78
N VAL A 160 -16.28 8.53 1.51
CA VAL A 160 -15.79 7.56 2.49
C VAL A 160 -14.90 6.51 1.83
N GLN A 161 -15.32 5.97 0.68
CA GLN A 161 -14.52 4.99 -0.05
C GLN A 161 -13.21 5.60 -0.56
N GLY A 162 -13.20 6.85 -1.03
CA GLY A 162 -11.98 7.55 -1.42
C GLY A 162 -10.98 7.68 -0.27
N VAL A 163 -11.46 8.00 0.93
CA VAL A 163 -10.64 8.03 2.14
C VAL A 163 -10.10 6.64 2.50
N ILE A 164 -10.93 5.60 2.44
CA ILE A 164 -10.51 4.21 2.68
C ILE A 164 -9.46 3.79 1.65
N HIS A 165 -9.66 4.11 0.37
CA HIS A 165 -8.74 3.79 -0.72
C HIS A 165 -7.32 4.32 -0.45
N ILE A 166 -7.22 5.57 -0.02
CA ILE A 166 -5.94 6.19 0.31
C ILE A 166 -5.35 5.62 1.60
N SER A 167 -6.19 5.42 2.62
CA SER A 167 -5.74 4.94 3.94
C SER A 167 -5.16 3.53 3.87
N LEU A 168 -5.74 2.66 3.05
CA LEU A 168 -5.31 1.28 2.83
C LEU A 168 -4.32 1.12 1.67
N ASP A 169 -3.89 2.24 1.06
CA ASP A 169 -2.90 2.25 -0.02
C ASP A 169 -3.24 1.29 -1.18
N TYR A 170 -4.48 1.39 -1.68
CA TYR A 170 -4.94 0.53 -2.77
C TYR A 170 -4.23 0.77 -4.10
N ASP A 171 -3.56 1.93 -4.27
CA ASP A 171 -2.78 2.27 -5.47
C ASP A 171 -1.42 1.59 -5.54
N ARG A 172 -1.03 0.89 -4.47
CA ARG A 172 0.21 0.12 -4.44
C ARG A 172 0.16 -1.06 -5.40
N MET A 173 1.16 -1.15 -6.26
CA MET A 173 1.40 -2.32 -7.11
C MET A 173 2.15 -3.40 -6.32
N LEU A 174 1.54 -4.57 -6.20
CA LEU A 174 2.18 -5.72 -5.55
C LEU A 174 3.01 -6.49 -6.58
N LEU A 175 4.30 -6.58 -6.35
CA LEU A 175 5.19 -7.44 -7.12
C LEU A 175 5.33 -8.81 -6.47
N GLY A 176 5.47 -9.83 -7.30
CA GLY A 176 5.79 -11.16 -6.86
C GLY A 176 7.22 -11.25 -6.31
N ARG A 177 7.41 -12.12 -5.36
CA ARG A 177 8.69 -12.51 -4.78
C ARG A 177 8.93 -13.97 -5.14
N VAL A 178 10.06 -14.24 -5.74
CA VAL A 178 10.40 -15.60 -6.15
C VAL A 178 10.91 -16.35 -4.93
N LYS A 179 10.29 -17.50 -4.63
CA LYS A 179 10.72 -18.40 -3.55
C LYS A 179 11.44 -19.62 -4.15
N PRO A 180 12.42 -20.18 -3.43
CA PRO A 180 13.04 -21.43 -3.84
C PRO A 180 11.97 -22.52 -3.95
N ARG A 181 12.05 -23.32 -5.01
CA ARG A 181 11.19 -24.49 -5.19
C ARG A 181 11.72 -25.60 -4.31
N ARG A 182 10.92 -26.10 -3.37
CA ARG A 182 11.28 -27.26 -2.56
C ARG A 182 11.15 -28.52 -3.39
N GLU A 183 12.18 -29.38 -3.37
CA GLU A 183 12.11 -30.71 -3.95
C GLU A 183 11.04 -31.51 -3.19
N GLY A 184 9.97 -31.88 -3.87
CA GLY A 184 8.81 -32.56 -3.28
C GLY A 184 7.47 -31.86 -3.52
N ASP A 185 7.46 -30.56 -3.73
CA ASP A 185 6.25 -29.79 -4.04
C ASP A 185 5.91 -29.78 -5.55
N ALA A 186 5.99 -30.95 -6.20
CA ALA A 186 5.59 -31.06 -7.63
C ALA A 186 4.12 -30.64 -7.86
N ASN A 187 3.32 -30.60 -6.81
CA ASN A 187 1.92 -30.17 -6.83
C ASN A 187 1.67 -28.73 -6.40
N ASP A 188 2.70 -27.99 -5.97
CA ASP A 188 2.53 -26.58 -5.55
C ASP A 188 2.49 -25.65 -6.78
N ARG A 189 1.46 -25.84 -7.58
CA ARG A 189 1.14 -24.90 -8.64
C ARG A 189 0.65 -23.60 -7.99
N PRO A 190 1.30 -22.45 -8.26
CA PRO A 190 0.83 -21.21 -7.74
C PRO A 190 -0.64 -20.99 -8.13
N PRO A 191 -1.50 -20.62 -7.18
CA PRO A 191 -2.93 -20.47 -7.43
C PRO A 191 -3.17 -19.51 -8.60
N THR A 192 -4.03 -19.90 -9.52
CA THR A 192 -4.37 -19.09 -10.70
C THR A 192 -5.02 -17.78 -10.27
N GLY A 193 -4.96 -16.76 -11.13
CA GLY A 193 -5.65 -15.50 -10.84
C GLY A 193 -7.15 -15.67 -10.57
N TRP A 194 -7.78 -16.68 -11.19
CA TRP A 194 -9.18 -16.99 -10.96
C TRP A 194 -9.43 -17.65 -9.60
N GLU A 195 -8.58 -18.56 -9.18
CA GLU A 195 -8.65 -19.17 -7.83
C GLU A 195 -8.51 -18.11 -6.73
N LYS A 196 -7.51 -17.23 -6.85
CA LYS A 196 -7.36 -16.06 -5.93
C LYS A 196 -8.59 -15.15 -5.95
N PHE A 197 -9.21 -14.98 -7.12
CA PHE A 197 -10.42 -14.18 -7.26
C PHE A 197 -11.60 -14.84 -6.52
N THR A 198 -11.85 -16.12 -6.75
CA THR A 198 -12.97 -16.84 -6.10
C THR A 198 -12.78 -16.97 -4.60
N GLU A 199 -11.56 -17.16 -4.13
CA GLU A 199 -11.23 -17.18 -2.70
C GLU A 199 -11.50 -15.82 -2.01
N ALA A 200 -11.16 -14.73 -2.67
CA ALA A 200 -11.37 -13.39 -2.12
C ALA A 200 -12.81 -12.85 -2.30
N ALA A 201 -13.58 -13.40 -3.24
CA ALA A 201 -14.92 -12.90 -3.57
C ALA A 201 -15.89 -12.80 -2.38
N PRO A 202 -16.00 -13.79 -1.48
CA PRO A 202 -16.88 -13.68 -0.31
C PRO A 202 -16.52 -12.49 0.59
N ALA A 203 -15.25 -12.26 0.83
CA ALA A 203 -14.79 -11.14 1.65
C ALA A 203 -15.09 -9.78 0.97
N VAL A 204 -15.01 -9.71 -0.35
CA VAL A 204 -15.36 -8.51 -1.14
C VAL A 204 -16.85 -8.21 -1.00
N VAL A 205 -17.73 -9.22 -1.15
CA VAL A 205 -19.17 -9.08 -1.02
C VAL A 205 -19.55 -8.60 0.39
N VAL A 206 -19.00 -9.22 1.43
CA VAL A 206 -19.27 -8.82 2.82
C VAL A 206 -18.82 -7.38 3.08
N ARG A 207 -17.62 -7.00 2.64
CA ARG A 207 -17.12 -5.62 2.80
C ARG A 207 -17.98 -4.60 2.07
N ALA A 208 -18.42 -4.91 0.85
CA ALA A 208 -19.31 -4.05 0.07
C ALA A 208 -20.65 -3.83 0.80
N GLY A 209 -21.25 -4.91 1.31
CA GLY A 209 -22.51 -4.86 2.07
C GLY A 209 -22.37 -4.06 3.37
N MET A 210 -21.31 -4.33 4.14
CA MET A 210 -21.06 -3.64 5.41
C MET A 210 -20.85 -2.14 5.21
N LEU A 211 -20.00 -1.75 4.27
CA LEU A 211 -19.72 -0.34 4.03
C LEU A 211 -20.98 0.41 3.57
N SER A 212 -21.72 -0.18 2.62
CA SER A 212 -22.98 0.41 2.13
C SER A 212 -24.00 0.55 3.26
N MET A 213 -24.18 -0.48 4.09
CA MET A 213 -25.12 -0.47 5.21
C MET A 213 -24.74 0.60 6.25
N VAL A 214 -23.47 0.64 6.67
CA VAL A 214 -23.01 1.60 7.69
C VAL A 214 -23.20 3.04 7.20
N VAL A 215 -22.74 3.33 5.97
CA VAL A 215 -22.86 4.70 5.43
C VAL A 215 -24.33 5.10 5.23
N ALA A 216 -25.18 4.20 4.72
CA ALA A 216 -26.60 4.47 4.56
C ALA A 216 -27.30 4.75 5.91
N LEU A 217 -27.00 3.95 6.94
CA LEU A 217 -27.53 4.17 8.28
C LEU A 217 -27.07 5.48 8.90
N VAL A 218 -25.76 5.76 8.85
CA VAL A 218 -25.20 7.00 9.40
C VAL A 218 -25.75 8.23 8.67
N ASN A 219 -25.87 8.15 7.33
CA ASN A 219 -26.48 9.22 6.56
C ASN A 219 -27.98 9.41 6.89
N TYR A 220 -28.72 8.31 6.99
CA TYR A 220 -30.14 8.32 7.31
C TYR A 220 -30.43 8.94 8.68
N VAL A 221 -29.64 8.57 9.72
CA VAL A 221 -29.90 8.99 11.10
C VAL A 221 -29.29 10.37 11.42
N VAL A 222 -28.10 10.66 10.85
CA VAL A 222 -27.30 11.82 11.32
C VAL A 222 -26.97 12.79 10.20
N LEU A 223 -26.21 12.36 9.18
CA LEU A 223 -25.55 13.28 8.27
C LEU A 223 -26.52 14.09 7.41
N TYR A 224 -27.60 13.46 6.94
CA TYR A 224 -28.57 14.14 6.10
C TYR A 224 -29.26 15.30 6.77
N HIS A 225 -29.45 15.24 8.09
CA HIS A 225 -30.04 16.37 8.87
C HIS A 225 -29.21 17.65 8.72
N PHE A 226 -27.88 17.52 8.80
CA PHE A 226 -26.96 18.66 8.68
C PHE A 226 -26.82 19.12 7.23
N LEU A 227 -26.77 18.17 6.28
CA LEU A 227 -26.54 18.45 4.87
C LEU A 227 -27.81 18.87 4.11
N ARG A 228 -29.00 18.57 4.63
CA ARG A 228 -30.30 18.72 3.97
C ARG A 228 -30.53 20.10 3.37
N ARG A 229 -30.36 21.17 4.19
CA ARG A 229 -30.60 22.55 3.74
C ARG A 229 -29.62 22.97 2.67
N TRP A 230 -28.37 22.63 2.84
CA TRP A 230 -27.32 22.95 1.89
C TRP A 230 -27.51 22.21 0.56
N ALA A 231 -27.71 20.90 0.61
CA ALA A 231 -27.95 20.07 -0.56
C ALA A 231 -29.22 20.49 -1.32
N TRP A 232 -30.29 20.82 -0.58
CA TRP A 232 -31.55 21.33 -1.16
C TRP A 232 -31.34 22.65 -1.89
N SER A 233 -30.65 23.61 -1.30
CA SER A 233 -30.37 24.89 -1.92
C SER A 233 -29.55 24.76 -3.21
N TRP A 234 -28.54 23.90 -3.20
CA TRP A 234 -27.71 23.60 -4.37
C TRP A 234 -28.53 22.94 -5.48
N ALA A 235 -29.29 21.92 -5.16
CA ALA A 235 -30.12 21.23 -6.14
C ALA A 235 -31.18 22.17 -6.74
N LEU A 236 -31.84 22.98 -5.91
CA LEU A 236 -32.79 23.98 -6.41
C LEU A 236 -32.13 24.99 -7.36
N SER A 237 -30.96 25.49 -7.00
CA SER A 237 -30.23 26.46 -7.84
C SER A 237 -29.86 25.85 -9.19
N PHE A 238 -29.45 24.59 -9.22
CA PHE A 238 -29.14 23.87 -10.45
C PHE A 238 -30.40 23.63 -11.31
N PHE A 239 -31.46 23.07 -10.72
CA PHE A 239 -32.65 22.70 -11.48
C PHE A 239 -33.49 23.90 -11.90
N ARG A 240 -33.36 25.08 -11.24
CA ARG A 240 -33.98 26.33 -11.69
C ARG A 240 -33.50 26.81 -13.04
N ILE A 241 -32.36 26.37 -13.50
CA ILE A 241 -31.84 26.68 -14.84
C ILE A 241 -32.73 26.03 -15.91
N PHE A 242 -33.31 24.86 -15.62
CA PHE A 242 -34.03 24.04 -16.59
C PHE A 242 -35.54 24.01 -16.34
N TYR A 243 -36.00 24.29 -15.11
CA TYR A 243 -37.40 24.17 -14.70
C TYR A 243 -37.87 25.40 -13.94
N ASN A 244 -39.14 25.77 -14.14
CA ASN A 244 -39.76 26.83 -13.35
C ASN A 244 -40.12 26.32 -11.96
N LEU A 245 -39.14 26.36 -11.01
CA LEU A 245 -39.28 25.89 -9.64
C LEU A 245 -39.62 27.02 -8.68
N PRO A 246 -40.21 26.75 -7.50
CA PRO A 246 -40.51 27.73 -6.49
C PRO A 246 -39.31 28.61 -6.12
N LYS A 247 -39.52 29.90 -5.89
CA LYS A 247 -38.45 30.83 -5.43
C LYS A 247 -38.00 30.56 -4.00
N SER A 248 -38.82 29.91 -3.17
CA SER A 248 -38.49 29.53 -1.81
C SER A 248 -37.40 28.47 -1.78
N ASN A 249 -36.40 28.62 -0.89
CA ASN A 249 -35.34 27.65 -0.64
C ASN A 249 -35.66 26.71 0.54
N ILE A 250 -36.89 26.69 1.02
CA ILE A 250 -37.33 25.88 2.15
C ILE A 250 -37.53 24.43 1.68
N PRO A 251 -36.86 23.42 2.27
CA PRO A 251 -37.13 22.03 1.97
C PRO A 251 -38.55 21.62 2.44
N PRO A 252 -39.12 20.52 1.92
CA PRO A 252 -40.39 19.99 2.39
C PRO A 252 -40.40 19.79 3.91
N SER A 253 -41.57 19.93 4.56
CA SER A 253 -41.71 19.77 6.01
C SER A 253 -41.32 18.37 6.49
N GLN A 254 -41.68 17.34 5.72
CA GLN A 254 -41.30 15.96 5.99
C GLN A 254 -40.05 15.56 5.21
N ALA A 255 -39.06 15.05 5.92
CA ALA A 255 -37.89 14.42 5.29
C ALA A 255 -38.30 13.09 4.61
N PRO A 256 -37.55 12.63 3.58
CA PRO A 256 -37.90 11.42 2.82
C PRO A 256 -37.58 10.12 3.56
N TRP A 257 -38.01 10.00 4.79
CA TRP A 257 -37.67 8.92 5.69
C TRP A 257 -38.65 7.75 5.53
N SER A 258 -38.12 6.68 4.94
CA SER A 258 -38.86 5.43 4.82
C SER A 258 -37.87 4.27 4.79
N LEU A 259 -38.24 3.14 5.39
CA LEU A 259 -37.41 1.91 5.37
C LEU A 259 -37.15 1.45 3.93
N LEU A 260 -38.08 1.69 3.02
CA LEU A 260 -37.90 1.38 1.60
C LEU A 260 -36.78 2.23 0.99
N MET A 261 -36.69 3.52 1.35
CA MET A 261 -35.61 4.38 0.88
C MET A 261 -34.25 3.94 1.46
N LEU A 262 -34.23 3.57 2.72
CA LEU A 262 -33.03 3.01 3.37
C LEU A 262 -32.59 1.73 2.65
N GLY A 263 -33.51 0.78 2.44
CA GLY A 263 -33.20 -0.48 1.73
C GLY A 263 -32.68 -0.25 0.30
N ARG A 264 -33.30 0.69 -0.44
CA ARG A 264 -32.81 1.09 -1.77
C ARG A 264 -31.44 1.74 -1.74
N SER A 265 -31.17 2.56 -0.73
CA SER A 265 -29.85 3.20 -0.56
C SER A 265 -28.76 2.18 -0.23
N ILE A 266 -29.06 1.19 0.62
CA ILE A 266 -28.17 0.08 0.94
C ILE A 266 -27.92 -0.76 -0.33
N TRP A 267 -28.95 -1.13 -1.05
CA TRP A 267 -28.83 -1.95 -2.27
C TRP A 267 -27.98 -1.28 -3.34
N ALA A 268 -28.26 -0.03 -3.64
CA ALA A 268 -27.48 0.70 -4.64
C ALA A 268 -26.05 0.99 -4.20
N GLY A 269 -25.85 1.31 -2.91
CA GLY A 269 -24.52 1.45 -2.34
C GLY A 269 -23.74 0.13 -2.37
N PHE A 270 -24.42 -0.99 -2.15
CA PHE A 270 -23.81 -2.33 -2.26
C PHE A 270 -23.31 -2.60 -3.70
N LEU A 271 -24.15 -2.36 -4.72
CA LEU A 271 -23.73 -2.53 -6.11
C LEU A 271 -22.52 -1.63 -6.45
N LEU A 272 -22.58 -0.36 -6.08
CA LEU A 272 -21.49 0.57 -6.31
C LEU A 272 -20.19 0.14 -5.60
N CYS A 273 -20.27 -0.27 -4.33
CA CYS A 273 -19.11 -0.78 -3.59
C CYS A 273 -18.57 -2.08 -4.20
N LEU A 274 -19.45 -2.96 -4.65
CA LEU A 274 -19.07 -4.19 -5.33
C LEU A 274 -18.28 -3.87 -6.61
N LEU A 275 -18.75 -2.93 -7.43
CA LEU A 275 -18.07 -2.47 -8.62
C LEU A 275 -16.66 -1.93 -8.28
N TRP A 276 -16.51 -1.12 -7.25
CA TRP A 276 -15.23 -0.57 -6.82
C TRP A 276 -14.27 -1.64 -6.28
N TYR A 277 -14.73 -2.53 -5.39
CA TYR A 277 -13.88 -3.55 -4.79
C TYR A 277 -13.46 -4.63 -5.79
N VAL A 278 -14.36 -5.00 -6.70
CA VAL A 278 -14.02 -5.92 -7.79
C VAL A 278 -13.03 -5.27 -8.75
N ALA A 279 -13.16 -3.98 -9.04
CA ALA A 279 -12.20 -3.23 -9.83
C ALA A 279 -10.82 -3.23 -9.15
N ASP A 280 -10.77 -2.99 -7.84
CA ASP A 280 -9.53 -3.04 -7.06
C ASP A 280 -8.88 -4.40 -7.12
N MET A 281 -9.65 -5.45 -6.90
CA MET A 281 -9.17 -6.82 -6.92
C MET A 281 -8.68 -7.24 -8.30
N ALA A 282 -9.46 -6.97 -9.35
CA ALA A 282 -9.07 -7.27 -10.72
C ALA A 282 -7.79 -6.55 -11.13
N PHE A 283 -7.67 -5.27 -10.76
CA PHE A 283 -6.46 -4.49 -11.01
C PHE A 283 -5.23 -5.11 -10.34
N ARG A 284 -5.31 -5.46 -9.06
CA ARG A 284 -4.21 -6.09 -8.32
C ARG A 284 -3.80 -7.43 -8.92
N LEU A 285 -4.77 -8.29 -9.21
CA LEU A 285 -4.52 -9.62 -9.77
C LEU A 285 -3.91 -9.56 -11.17
N GLN A 286 -4.36 -8.64 -12.02
CA GLN A 286 -3.85 -8.53 -13.38
C GLN A 286 -2.48 -7.86 -13.44
N LEU A 287 -2.24 -6.80 -12.66
CA LEU A 287 -0.94 -6.14 -12.63
C LEU A 287 0.12 -6.91 -11.86
N GLY A 288 -0.28 -7.66 -10.83
CA GLY A 288 0.60 -8.53 -10.05
C GLY A 288 0.95 -9.84 -10.74
N LYS A 289 0.62 -10.03 -12.02
CA LYS A 289 1.06 -11.19 -12.80
C LYS A 289 2.55 -11.15 -13.09
N GLU A 290 3.16 -12.33 -13.15
CA GLU A 290 4.56 -12.50 -13.51
C GLU A 290 4.92 -11.79 -14.84
N PRO A 291 6.13 -11.26 -14.97
CA PRO A 291 6.59 -10.62 -16.22
C PRO A 291 6.90 -11.66 -17.31
N LEU A 292 5.91 -12.49 -17.60
CA LEU A 292 5.97 -13.52 -18.62
C LEU A 292 4.93 -13.23 -19.73
N LYS A 293 5.27 -13.65 -20.94
CA LYS A 293 4.37 -13.67 -22.10
C LYS A 293 4.47 -15.03 -22.77
N ASN A 294 3.36 -15.74 -22.89
CA ASN A 294 3.32 -17.10 -23.41
C ASN A 294 4.32 -18.04 -22.69
N ASN A 295 4.41 -17.96 -21.38
CA ASN A 295 5.36 -18.68 -20.54
C ASN A 295 6.84 -18.43 -20.86
N GLN A 296 7.17 -17.31 -21.51
CA GLN A 296 8.52 -16.87 -21.77
C GLN A 296 8.78 -15.50 -21.11
N PRO A 297 10.02 -15.20 -20.69
CA PRO A 297 10.38 -13.89 -20.16
C PRO A 297 10.07 -12.79 -21.18
N LEU A 298 9.67 -11.60 -20.70
CA LEU A 298 9.36 -10.46 -21.58
C LEU A 298 10.56 -10.05 -22.44
N SER A 299 11.76 -10.13 -21.88
CA SER A 299 12.99 -9.82 -22.60
C SER A 299 13.29 -10.78 -23.76
N ALA A 300 12.71 -12.00 -23.77
CA ALA A 300 12.94 -12.98 -24.84
C ALA A 300 12.42 -12.51 -26.22
N GLU A 301 11.48 -11.56 -26.26
CA GLU A 301 11.00 -10.96 -27.52
C GLU A 301 12.02 -9.98 -28.15
N SER A 302 13.05 -9.60 -27.43
CA SER A 302 14.09 -8.72 -27.94
C SER A 302 15.07 -9.46 -28.85
N LYS A 303 15.63 -8.76 -29.83
CA LYS A 303 16.77 -9.25 -30.62
C LYS A 303 18.04 -9.43 -29.77
N ASP A 304 18.21 -8.63 -28.71
CA ASP A 304 19.24 -8.78 -27.67
C ASP A 304 18.54 -8.90 -26.30
N PRO A 305 18.14 -10.11 -25.91
CA PRO A 305 17.39 -10.34 -24.67
C PRO A 305 18.17 -9.91 -23.42
N ASN A 306 19.46 -10.18 -23.39
CA ASN A 306 20.34 -9.84 -22.26
C ASN A 306 20.54 -8.32 -22.14
N GLY A 307 20.75 -7.62 -23.25
CA GLY A 307 20.90 -6.17 -23.24
C GLY A 307 19.64 -5.45 -22.88
N SER A 308 18.48 -5.94 -23.30
CA SER A 308 17.18 -5.39 -22.89
C SER A 308 16.91 -5.57 -21.39
N LEU A 309 17.18 -6.76 -20.83
CA LEU A 309 17.07 -7.03 -19.41
C LEU A 309 18.00 -6.13 -18.58
N LEU A 310 19.25 -6.02 -18.98
CA LEU A 310 20.23 -5.15 -18.31
C LEU A 310 19.84 -3.67 -18.35
N ASN A 311 19.29 -3.20 -19.47
CA ASN A 311 18.73 -1.85 -19.57
C ASN A 311 17.57 -1.65 -18.58
N GLY A 312 16.71 -2.66 -18.40
CA GLY A 312 15.63 -2.66 -17.42
C GLY A 312 16.17 -2.55 -15.99
N LEU A 313 17.15 -3.36 -15.63
CA LEU A 313 17.77 -3.38 -14.30
C LEU A 313 18.45 -2.06 -13.94
N LYS A 314 19.17 -1.45 -14.90
CA LYS A 314 19.83 -0.14 -14.74
C LYS A 314 18.88 1.05 -14.84
N SER A 315 17.57 0.84 -15.03
CA SER A 315 16.61 1.91 -15.21
C SER A 315 16.44 2.76 -13.94
N LYS A 316 16.43 4.08 -14.08
CA LYS A 316 16.10 5.03 -13.00
C LYS A 316 14.62 4.95 -12.56
N LYS A 317 13.75 4.37 -13.39
CA LYS A 317 12.33 4.20 -13.09
C LYS A 317 12.14 2.95 -12.25
N THR A 318 11.80 3.10 -10.97
CA THR A 318 11.60 1.99 -10.01
C THR A 318 10.67 0.90 -10.54
N ARG A 319 9.59 1.27 -11.26
CA ARG A 319 8.68 0.30 -11.89
C ARG A 319 9.40 -0.61 -12.88
N VAL A 320 10.21 -0.03 -13.76
CA VAL A 320 10.93 -0.79 -14.80
C VAL A 320 12.00 -1.69 -14.17
N SER A 321 12.78 -1.14 -13.25
CA SER A 321 13.83 -1.89 -12.53
C SER A 321 13.24 -3.03 -11.69
N ALA A 322 12.12 -2.81 -11.02
CA ALA A 322 11.47 -3.81 -10.19
C ALA A 322 10.93 -5.00 -11.00
N PHE A 323 10.29 -4.74 -12.15
CA PHE A 323 9.83 -5.80 -13.05
C PHE A 323 11.00 -6.56 -13.70
N ALA A 324 12.07 -5.85 -14.09
CA ALA A 324 13.26 -6.49 -14.64
C ALA A 324 13.98 -7.37 -13.60
N MET A 325 14.01 -6.93 -12.31
CA MET A 325 14.57 -7.72 -11.22
C MET A 325 13.73 -8.96 -10.93
N TRP A 326 12.40 -8.84 -10.98
CA TRP A 326 11.51 -9.98 -10.86
C TRP A 326 11.67 -10.97 -12.01
N GLU A 327 11.78 -10.47 -13.25
CA GLU A 327 12.05 -11.31 -14.41
C GLU A 327 13.40 -12.03 -14.30
N LEU A 328 14.46 -11.34 -13.85
CA LEU A 328 15.76 -11.96 -13.60
C LEU A 328 15.67 -13.10 -12.58
N ALA A 329 14.91 -12.92 -11.49
CA ALA A 329 14.70 -13.96 -10.49
C ALA A 329 13.93 -15.17 -11.06
N LEU A 330 12.95 -14.94 -11.94
CA LEU A 330 12.26 -16.02 -12.65
C LEU A 330 13.17 -16.74 -13.64
N ILE A 331 14.02 -16.00 -14.37
CA ILE A 331 15.02 -16.59 -15.26
C ILE A 331 15.98 -17.48 -14.47
N ALA A 332 16.44 -17.02 -13.33
CA ALA A 332 17.32 -17.78 -12.44
C ALA A 332 16.66 -19.09 -11.94
N ARG A 333 15.34 -19.10 -11.74
CA ARG A 333 14.59 -20.27 -11.26
C ARG A 333 14.18 -21.25 -12.35
N ASP A 334 13.55 -20.74 -13.42
CA ASP A 334 12.72 -21.56 -14.32
C ASP A 334 13.26 -21.70 -15.75
N PHE A 335 14.27 -20.91 -16.16
CA PHE A 335 14.67 -20.82 -17.58
C PHE A 335 16.15 -21.15 -17.82
N ASP A 336 16.47 -22.44 -17.92
CA ASP A 336 17.85 -22.94 -18.07
C ASP A 336 18.54 -22.37 -19.31
N ALA A 337 17.91 -22.41 -20.49
CA ALA A 337 18.46 -21.86 -21.71
C ALA A 337 18.77 -20.35 -21.60
N ARG A 338 17.96 -19.60 -20.85
CA ARG A 338 18.22 -18.17 -20.62
C ARG A 338 19.37 -17.94 -19.65
N ARG A 339 19.55 -18.82 -18.63
CA ARG A 339 20.72 -18.76 -17.75
C ARG A 339 22.00 -19.03 -18.49
N GLN A 340 22.03 -20.09 -19.31
CA GLN A 340 23.19 -20.39 -20.16
C GLN A 340 23.55 -19.20 -21.06
N ALA A 341 22.55 -18.60 -21.72
CA ALA A 341 22.78 -17.41 -22.55
C ALA A 341 23.34 -16.21 -21.76
N ILE A 342 23.09 -16.11 -20.44
CA ILE A 342 23.71 -15.09 -19.59
C ILE A 342 25.19 -15.39 -19.34
N PHE A 343 25.56 -16.66 -19.12
CA PHE A 343 26.96 -17.05 -18.87
C PHE A 343 27.80 -17.03 -20.16
N GLU A 344 27.21 -17.36 -21.30
CA GLU A 344 27.87 -17.35 -22.60
C GLU A 344 28.12 -15.93 -23.19
N ASP A 345 27.41 -14.94 -22.70
CA ASP A 345 27.48 -13.55 -23.21
C ASP A 345 28.66 -12.78 -22.61
N ILE A 346 29.86 -13.03 -23.15
CA ILE A 346 31.14 -12.49 -22.64
C ILE A 346 31.53 -11.24 -23.36
N ASP A 347 31.25 -11.10 -24.67
CA ASP A 347 31.82 -10.09 -25.57
C ASP A 347 31.06 -8.75 -25.55
N ARG A 348 30.53 -8.32 -24.40
CA ARG A 348 29.85 -7.02 -24.29
C ARG A 348 30.87 -5.87 -24.07
N LYS A 349 30.54 -4.71 -24.61
CA LYS A 349 31.39 -3.48 -24.51
C LYS A 349 31.73 -3.11 -23.07
N ASP A 350 30.79 -3.33 -22.12
CA ASP A 350 30.94 -2.95 -20.71
C ASP A 350 31.35 -4.15 -19.82
N GLY A 351 31.82 -5.24 -20.43
CA GLY A 351 32.21 -6.48 -19.77
C GLY A 351 31.13 -7.58 -19.85
N PRO A 352 31.45 -8.80 -19.38
CA PRO A 352 30.56 -9.95 -19.42
C PRO A 352 29.19 -9.67 -18.82
N MET A 353 28.14 -10.30 -19.36
CA MET A 353 26.77 -10.11 -18.87
C MET A 353 26.63 -10.45 -17.38
N TRP A 354 27.24 -11.55 -16.94
CA TRP A 354 27.28 -11.93 -15.52
C TRP A 354 27.81 -10.77 -14.64
N SER A 355 28.99 -10.24 -14.96
CA SER A 355 29.62 -9.20 -14.15
C SER A 355 28.74 -7.95 -14.03
N GLN A 356 28.05 -7.58 -15.09
CA GLN A 356 27.14 -6.43 -15.07
C GLN A 356 25.89 -6.68 -14.23
N LEU A 357 25.32 -7.90 -14.28
CA LEU A 357 24.21 -8.33 -13.43
C LEU A 357 24.63 -8.38 -11.96
N TYR A 358 25.77 -9.00 -11.69
CA TYR A 358 26.35 -9.11 -10.36
C TYR A 358 26.53 -7.73 -9.71
N VAL A 359 27.20 -6.81 -10.39
CA VAL A 359 27.38 -5.44 -9.88
C VAL A 359 26.05 -4.73 -9.64
N THR A 360 25.08 -4.90 -10.54
CA THR A 360 23.75 -4.28 -10.38
C THR A 360 22.98 -4.85 -9.20
N CYS A 361 22.94 -6.17 -9.04
CA CYS A 361 22.26 -6.82 -7.90
C CYS A 361 22.96 -6.46 -6.58
N LEU A 362 24.30 -6.50 -6.53
CA LEU A 362 25.03 -6.12 -5.33
C LEU A 362 24.87 -4.64 -4.99
N SER A 363 24.80 -3.74 -5.96
CA SER A 363 24.55 -2.32 -5.68
C SER A 363 23.21 -2.09 -5.00
N VAL A 364 22.17 -2.85 -5.39
CA VAL A 364 20.86 -2.83 -4.75
C VAL A 364 20.95 -3.32 -3.31
N LEU A 365 21.64 -4.44 -3.05
CA LEU A 365 21.80 -4.99 -1.70
C LEU A 365 22.68 -4.10 -0.82
N LYS A 366 23.78 -3.56 -1.33
CA LYS A 366 24.67 -2.62 -0.60
C LYS A 366 23.95 -1.30 -0.25
N ALA A 367 23.00 -0.87 -1.04
CA ALA A 367 22.19 0.30 -0.68
C ALA A 367 21.37 0.09 0.61
N VAL A 368 21.04 -1.16 0.98
CA VAL A 368 20.46 -1.49 2.30
C VAL A 368 21.51 -1.30 3.40
N GLU A 369 22.70 -1.83 3.19
CA GLU A 369 23.84 -1.71 4.13
C GLU A 369 24.16 -0.24 4.41
N GLU A 370 24.29 0.59 3.36
CA GLU A 370 24.56 2.03 3.49
C GLU A 370 23.46 2.76 4.27
N ARG A 371 22.19 2.43 4.07
CA ARG A 371 21.10 3.04 4.80
C ARG A 371 21.11 2.68 6.28
N VAL A 372 21.43 1.43 6.60
CA VAL A 372 21.59 0.95 7.98
C VAL A 372 22.78 1.64 8.66
N ASP A 373 23.93 1.73 8.00
CA ASP A 373 25.12 2.38 8.51
C ASP A 373 24.97 3.91 8.71
N ASN A 374 24.10 4.54 7.91
CA ASN A 374 23.80 5.97 7.99
C ASN A 374 22.57 6.30 8.86
N TYR A 375 21.92 5.30 9.45
CA TYR A 375 20.76 5.54 10.30
C TYR A 375 21.13 6.38 11.52
N GLY A 376 20.37 7.47 11.73
CA GLY A 376 20.62 8.40 12.86
C GLY A 376 21.77 9.39 12.68
N LYS A 377 22.55 9.29 11.58
CA LYS A 377 23.55 10.32 11.25
C LYS A 377 22.86 11.51 10.57
N PRO A 378 23.30 12.76 10.86
CA PRO A 378 22.81 13.91 10.12
C PRO A 378 23.18 13.76 8.64
N PRO A 379 22.33 14.21 7.69
CA PRO A 379 22.63 14.15 6.28
C PRO A 379 23.95 14.88 6.02
N THR A 380 24.91 14.17 5.42
CA THR A 380 26.18 14.77 4.98
C THR A 380 25.85 15.88 3.98
N PRO A 381 26.31 17.11 4.18
CA PRO A 381 26.09 18.16 3.20
C PRO A 381 26.64 17.67 1.84
N PRO A 382 25.95 17.99 0.73
CA PRO A 382 26.45 17.62 -0.59
C PRO A 382 27.89 18.13 -0.72
N PRO A 383 28.82 17.35 -1.31
CA PRO A 383 30.20 17.80 -1.54
C PRO A 383 30.12 19.15 -2.23
N ALA A 384 30.80 20.14 -1.66
CA ALA A 384 30.91 21.43 -2.28
C ALA A 384 31.41 21.23 -3.72
N PRO A 385 30.85 21.92 -4.72
CA PRO A 385 31.32 21.80 -6.08
C PRO A 385 32.85 22.03 -6.05
N ALA A 386 33.60 21.06 -6.59
CA ALA A 386 35.04 21.21 -6.70
C ALA A 386 35.33 22.58 -7.32
N GLU A 387 36.07 23.43 -6.63
CA GLU A 387 36.52 24.71 -7.13
C GLU A 387 37.30 24.45 -8.45
N THR A 388 36.58 24.56 -9.54
CA THR A 388 37.22 24.71 -10.86
C THR A 388 37.92 26.02 -10.85
N ALA A 389 39.22 25.99 -11.17
CA ALA A 389 40.09 27.14 -11.30
C ALA A 389 39.39 28.32 -12.01
N PRO A 390 39.74 29.57 -11.68
CA PRO A 390 38.99 30.75 -12.08
C PRO A 390 38.96 30.91 -13.59
N GLN A 391 37.85 30.57 -14.22
CA GLN A 391 37.54 30.99 -15.58
C GLN A 391 37.03 32.42 -15.53
N GLN A 392 37.58 33.26 -16.36
CA GLN A 392 37.19 34.66 -16.54
C GLN A 392 35.65 34.77 -16.76
N PRO A 393 34.97 35.75 -16.13
CA PRO A 393 33.53 35.87 -16.23
C PRO A 393 33.10 36.25 -17.66
N PRO A 394 32.14 35.55 -18.25
CA PRO A 394 31.48 35.99 -19.48
C PRO A 394 30.69 37.28 -19.24
N PRO A 395 30.46 38.14 -20.25
CA PRO A 395 29.81 39.43 -20.09
C PRO A 395 28.40 39.28 -19.54
N ARG A 396 28.07 40.12 -18.57
CA ARG A 396 26.77 40.20 -17.91
C ARG A 396 25.64 40.37 -18.92
N LEU A 397 24.86 39.31 -19.12
CA LEU A 397 23.50 39.42 -19.63
C LEU A 397 22.59 39.88 -18.48
N VAL A 398 21.84 40.94 -18.73
CA VAL A 398 20.85 41.50 -17.82
C VAL A 398 19.88 40.40 -17.40
N GLN A 399 19.82 40.09 -16.10
CA GLN A 399 18.85 39.13 -15.55
C GLN A 399 17.45 39.69 -15.73
N PRO A 400 16.48 38.91 -16.21
CA PRO A 400 15.06 39.28 -16.12
C PRO A 400 14.66 39.41 -14.65
N PRO A 401 13.68 40.25 -14.31
CA PRO A 401 13.21 40.44 -12.95
C PRO A 401 12.79 39.08 -12.35
N LYS A 402 13.20 38.83 -11.10
CA LYS A 402 12.76 37.65 -10.36
C LYS A 402 11.25 37.73 -10.22
N ASP A 403 10.56 36.83 -10.87
CA ASP A 403 9.17 36.54 -10.58
C ASP A 403 9.08 36.09 -9.12
N ASP A 404 8.36 36.85 -8.31
CA ASP A 404 8.01 36.47 -6.94
C ASP A 404 7.22 35.17 -7.02
N ASN A 405 7.87 34.10 -6.56
CA ASN A 405 7.28 32.76 -6.55
C ASN A 405 6.17 32.73 -5.51
N VAL A 406 4.94 33.01 -5.95
CA VAL A 406 3.70 33.03 -5.14
C VAL A 406 3.45 31.70 -4.41
N TRP A 407 4.19 30.64 -4.78
CA TRP A 407 4.11 29.30 -4.20
C TRP A 407 5.29 28.95 -3.28
N ALA A 408 6.12 29.91 -2.90
CA ALA A 408 7.12 29.68 -1.86
C ALA A 408 6.40 29.35 -0.55
N PRO A 409 6.83 28.31 0.21
CA PRO A 409 6.19 27.96 1.46
C PRO A 409 6.31 29.15 2.41
N THR A 410 5.17 29.73 2.76
CA THR A 410 5.02 30.80 3.73
C THR A 410 5.69 30.38 5.05
N ALA A 411 6.42 31.29 5.67
CA ALA A 411 7.04 31.06 6.97
C ALA A 411 6.02 30.44 7.95
N PRO A 412 6.45 29.52 8.84
CA PRO A 412 5.53 28.78 9.69
C PRO A 412 4.65 29.72 10.51
N PRO A 413 3.36 29.45 10.62
CA PRO A 413 2.43 30.33 11.29
C PRO A 413 2.87 30.59 12.74
N LYS A 414 3.01 31.85 13.10
CA LYS A 414 3.29 32.29 14.46
C LYS A 414 1.99 32.21 15.26
N GLY A 415 1.89 31.24 16.19
CA GLY A 415 0.70 31.08 17.05
C GLY A 415 0.60 29.67 17.63
N LEU A 416 -0.44 29.42 18.44
CA LEU A 416 -0.71 28.12 19.08
C LEU A 416 -0.71 26.94 18.10
N ARG A 417 -1.21 27.13 16.89
CA ARG A 417 -1.16 26.11 15.82
C ARG A 417 0.26 25.77 15.39
N GLY A 418 1.15 26.76 15.30
CA GLY A 418 2.56 26.55 14.97
C GLY A 418 3.33 25.88 16.11
N ALA A 419 3.00 26.21 17.36
CA ALA A 419 3.58 25.60 18.55
C ALA A 419 3.17 24.12 18.67
N VAL A 420 1.88 23.81 18.52
CA VAL A 420 1.37 22.42 18.52
C VAL A 420 1.96 21.61 17.38
N GLY A 421 2.07 22.18 16.16
CA GLY A 421 2.71 21.51 15.03
C GLY A 421 4.20 21.20 15.26
N LYS A 422 4.95 22.11 15.91
CA LYS A 422 6.36 21.88 16.28
C LYS A 422 6.49 20.81 17.38
N VAL A 423 5.63 20.85 18.40
CA VAL A 423 5.60 19.86 19.48
C VAL A 423 5.31 18.47 18.91
N VAL A 424 4.26 18.34 18.11
CA VAL A 424 3.89 17.07 17.47
C VAL A 424 5.01 16.57 16.57
N ASN A 425 5.63 17.45 15.76
CA ASN A 425 6.70 17.04 14.86
C ASN A 425 7.96 16.58 15.62
N ASN A 426 8.36 17.27 16.69
CA ASN A 426 9.53 16.90 17.48
C ASN A 426 9.33 15.62 18.29
N VAL A 427 8.12 15.39 18.83
CA VAL A 427 7.76 14.14 19.52
C VAL A 427 7.79 12.95 18.54
N ILE A 428 7.35 13.17 17.30
CA ILE A 428 7.29 12.12 16.26
C ILE A 428 8.66 11.82 15.67
N THR A 429 9.55 12.82 15.57
CA THR A 429 10.85 12.66 14.89
C THR A 429 12.00 12.36 15.83
N SER A 430 11.85 12.51 17.16
CA SER A 430 12.92 12.26 18.13
C SER A 430 13.10 10.76 18.38
N PRO A 431 14.21 10.14 17.96
CA PRO A 431 14.45 8.72 18.20
C PRO A 431 14.76 8.48 19.68
N GLY A 432 13.84 7.78 20.37
CA GLY A 432 14.06 7.27 21.73
C GLY A 432 13.99 8.25 22.89
N LYS A 433 13.76 9.55 22.63
CA LYS A 433 13.62 10.57 23.70
C LYS A 433 12.15 10.81 24.05
N THR A 434 11.87 10.97 25.32
CA THR A 434 10.53 11.31 25.82
C THR A 434 10.19 12.78 25.52
N PRO A 435 8.90 13.13 25.36
CA PRO A 435 8.50 14.52 25.15
C PRO A 435 9.02 15.46 26.22
N ALA A 436 9.13 14.99 27.44
CA ALA A 436 9.64 15.75 28.57
C ALA A 436 11.13 16.12 28.41
N GLU A 437 11.96 15.23 27.90
CA GLU A 437 13.38 15.52 27.66
C GLU A 437 13.62 16.56 26.57
N VAL A 438 12.70 16.65 25.58
CA VAL A 438 12.84 17.57 24.47
C VAL A 438 12.33 18.97 24.79
N TYR A 439 11.25 19.09 25.59
CA TYR A 439 10.55 20.35 25.79
C TYR A 439 10.75 20.96 27.20
N LEU A 440 11.19 20.17 28.17
CA LEU A 440 11.38 20.65 29.52
C LEU A 440 12.30 21.88 29.63
N PRO A 441 13.42 21.97 28.90
CA PRO A 441 14.31 23.13 29.00
C PRO A 441 13.67 24.44 28.54
N GLU A 442 12.91 24.43 27.45
CA GLU A 442 12.26 25.63 26.91
C GLU A 442 10.96 25.97 27.65
N ALA A 443 10.17 24.95 28.02
CA ALA A 443 8.97 25.15 28.83
C ALA A 443 9.30 25.63 30.24
N LYS A 444 10.39 25.13 30.83
CA LYS A 444 10.89 25.57 32.15
C LYS A 444 11.30 27.05 32.15
N LYS A 445 11.96 27.52 31.08
CA LYS A 445 12.37 28.90 30.97
C LYS A 445 11.17 29.84 30.81
N ARG A 446 10.18 29.49 30.02
CA ARG A 446 8.96 30.28 29.82
C ARG A 446 7.99 30.21 31.00
N ALA A 447 7.91 29.06 31.66
CA ALA A 447 7.08 28.90 32.85
C ALA A 447 7.65 29.64 34.04
N LEU A 448 8.96 29.66 34.28
CA LEU A 448 9.60 30.44 35.34
C LEU A 448 9.39 31.95 35.17
N GLU A 449 9.44 32.46 33.94
CA GLU A 449 9.20 33.90 33.66
C GLU A 449 7.73 34.31 33.85
N ALA A 450 6.79 33.36 33.65
CA ALA A 450 5.35 33.62 33.83
C ALA A 450 4.85 33.39 35.28
N THR A 451 5.51 32.48 36.01
CA THR A 451 5.04 32.03 37.34
C THR A 451 5.39 32.99 38.49
N ASP A 452 6.40 33.85 38.35
CA ASP A 452 6.78 34.79 39.42
C ASP A 452 5.75 35.89 39.67
N ARG A 453 4.77 36.06 38.79
CA ARG A 453 3.82 37.18 38.88
C ARG A 453 2.37 36.84 39.26
N ILE A 454 1.92 35.58 39.19
CA ILE A 454 0.47 35.29 39.18
C ILE A 454 0.01 34.09 40.04
N LEU A 455 0.89 33.20 40.56
CA LEU A 455 0.46 31.93 41.13
C LEU A 455 0.65 31.81 42.65
N THR A 456 -0.37 31.23 43.32
CA THR A 456 -0.35 30.84 44.74
C THR A 456 0.62 29.67 45.00
N GLN A 457 1.06 29.52 46.28
CA GLN A 457 2.06 28.51 46.69
C GLN A 457 1.67 27.07 46.30
N GLU A 458 0.38 26.74 46.44
CA GLU A 458 -0.15 25.38 46.04
C GLU A 458 -0.10 25.13 44.53
N GLN A 459 -0.29 26.18 43.73
CA GLN A 459 -0.19 26.08 42.27
C GLN A 459 1.28 25.98 41.81
N LYS A 460 2.23 26.56 42.59
CA LYS A 460 3.68 26.41 42.33
C LYS A 460 4.15 24.99 42.60
N ASP A 461 3.58 24.28 43.57
CA ASP A 461 3.91 22.87 43.86
C ASP A 461 3.36 21.88 42.79
N MET A 462 2.21 22.19 42.20
CA MET A 462 1.72 21.42 41.02
C MET A 462 2.58 21.64 39.77
N LEU A 463 3.25 22.78 39.66
CA LEU A 463 4.11 23.12 38.50
C LEU A 463 5.58 22.73 38.72
N ARG A 464 5.92 21.99 39.78
CA ARG A 464 7.26 21.41 39.91
C ARG A 464 7.60 20.56 38.71
N PRO A 465 8.84 20.64 38.21
CA PRO A 465 9.26 19.91 36.98
C PRO A 465 8.96 18.41 37.00
N GLU A 466 9.02 17.79 38.20
CA GLU A 466 8.74 16.37 38.41
C GLU A 466 7.23 16.07 38.23
N ASN A 467 6.34 16.90 38.74
CA ASN A 467 4.90 16.71 38.63
C ASN A 467 4.39 17.01 37.22
N VAL A 468 4.92 18.06 36.58
CA VAL A 468 4.59 18.37 35.16
C VAL A 468 5.07 17.26 34.24
N ASN A 469 6.25 16.70 34.47
CA ASN A 469 6.79 15.59 33.69
C ASN A 469 5.89 14.35 33.84
N THR A 470 5.52 14.00 35.06
CA THR A 470 4.62 12.88 35.36
C THR A 470 3.24 13.07 34.74
N MET A 471 2.69 14.31 34.84
CA MET A 471 1.39 14.63 34.25
C MET A 471 1.41 14.55 32.72
N VAL A 472 2.45 15.08 32.07
CA VAL A 472 2.62 14.99 30.60
C VAL A 472 2.78 13.53 30.17
N HIS A 473 3.56 12.72 30.90
CA HIS A 473 3.72 11.30 30.63
C HIS A 473 2.38 10.54 30.79
N THR A 474 1.65 10.81 31.87
CA THR A 474 0.36 10.17 32.13
C THR A 474 -0.66 10.53 31.05
N LEU A 475 -0.73 11.79 30.64
CA LEU A 475 -1.64 12.26 29.62
C LEU A 475 -1.26 11.67 28.24
N ALA A 476 0.03 11.68 27.91
CA ALA A 476 0.55 11.05 26.67
C ALA A 476 0.23 9.55 26.65
N PHE A 477 0.47 8.85 27.77
CA PHE A 477 0.16 7.43 27.88
C PHE A 477 -1.35 7.16 27.76
N LYS A 478 -2.20 7.99 28.37
CA LYS A 478 -3.65 7.89 28.26
C LYS A 478 -4.14 8.08 26.81
N VAL A 479 -3.56 9.03 26.07
CA VAL A 479 -3.85 9.22 24.63
C VAL A 479 -3.36 8.02 23.82
N LEU A 480 -2.15 7.54 24.07
CA LEU A 480 -1.58 6.40 23.35
C LEU A 480 -2.31 5.08 23.65
N SER A 481 -2.92 4.95 24.82
CA SER A 481 -3.68 3.74 25.21
C SER A 481 -5.12 3.72 24.67
N THR A 482 -5.63 4.84 24.11
CA THR A 482 -6.96 4.85 23.50
C THR A 482 -6.98 3.97 22.24
N PRO A 483 -7.94 3.02 22.10
CA PRO A 483 -7.92 2.06 21.00
C PRO A 483 -8.11 2.67 19.62
N THR A 484 -8.76 3.84 19.53
CA THR A 484 -9.06 4.52 18.26
C THR A 484 -7.98 5.53 17.83
N ILE A 485 -7.46 6.29 18.76
CA ILE A 485 -6.55 7.42 18.48
C ILE A 485 -5.10 7.03 18.74
N GLY A 486 -4.84 6.21 19.77
CA GLY A 486 -3.51 5.80 20.17
C GLY A 486 -2.65 5.22 19.06
N PRO A 487 -3.13 4.25 18.27
CA PRO A 487 -2.36 3.63 17.18
C PRO A 487 -1.84 4.61 16.13
N VAL A 488 -2.53 5.75 15.94
CA VAL A 488 -2.13 6.79 14.98
C VAL A 488 -0.82 7.48 15.39
N PHE A 489 -0.59 7.62 16.70
CA PHE A 489 0.60 8.29 17.26
C PHE A 489 1.74 7.33 17.60
N GLN A 490 1.49 6.01 17.59
CA GLN A 490 2.49 5.02 17.91
C GLN A 490 3.54 4.89 16.82
N GLN A 491 4.81 4.92 17.20
CA GLN A 491 5.94 4.58 16.32
C GLN A 491 6.30 3.11 16.53
N LEU A 492 5.59 2.23 15.82
CA LEU A 492 5.81 0.79 15.91
C LEU A 492 7.22 0.44 15.45
N PHE A 493 7.86 -0.50 16.17
CA PHE A 493 9.20 -0.99 15.86
C PHE A 493 9.33 -1.44 14.40
N GLY A 494 8.39 -2.25 13.90
CA GLY A 494 8.39 -2.75 12.53
C GLY A 494 8.38 -1.63 11.49
N ARG A 495 7.59 -0.57 11.67
CA ARG A 495 7.54 0.59 10.75
C ARG A 495 8.87 1.36 10.72
N ARG A 496 9.49 1.58 11.88
CA ARG A 496 10.78 2.27 11.97
C ARG A 496 11.89 1.43 11.31
N LEU A 497 11.88 0.12 11.53
CA LEU A 497 12.81 -0.80 10.92
C LEU A 497 12.63 -0.86 9.40
N THR A 498 11.40 -1.01 8.92
CA THR A 498 11.08 -0.97 7.47
C THR A 498 11.56 0.32 6.82
N THR A 499 11.33 1.45 7.48
CA THR A 499 11.76 2.77 6.99
C THR A 499 13.28 2.91 6.92
N ALA A 500 13.99 2.39 7.91
CA ALA A 500 15.45 2.41 7.93
C ALA A 500 16.07 1.53 6.85
N VAL A 501 15.52 0.33 6.65
CA VAL A 501 16.05 -0.67 5.70
C VAL A 501 15.70 -0.34 4.25
N PHE A 502 14.45 -0.03 3.96
CA PHE A 502 13.97 0.16 2.59
C PHE A 502 13.94 1.64 2.13
N GLY A 503 14.10 2.58 3.05
CA GLY A 503 14.13 4.01 2.75
C GLY A 503 12.75 4.68 2.75
N GLN A 504 12.72 5.98 2.49
CA GLN A 504 11.53 6.83 2.42
C GLN A 504 11.45 7.51 1.05
N PRO A 505 10.25 7.91 0.57
CA PRO A 505 8.91 7.69 1.13
C PRO A 505 8.29 6.34 0.78
N TYR A 506 8.87 5.61 -0.17
CA TYR A 506 8.40 4.31 -0.64
C TYR A 506 9.54 3.30 -0.58
N GLY A 507 9.32 2.17 0.04
CA GLY A 507 10.24 1.04 0.08
C GLY A 507 9.64 -0.18 -0.59
N GLU A 508 10.34 -0.79 -1.55
CA GLU A 508 9.88 -2.00 -2.24
C GLU A 508 10.74 -3.21 -1.87
N PRO A 509 10.30 -4.04 -0.91
CA PRO A 509 11.07 -5.20 -0.45
C PRO A 509 11.34 -6.22 -1.54
N SER A 510 10.42 -6.39 -2.51
CA SER A 510 10.54 -7.42 -3.56
C SER A 510 11.77 -7.24 -4.45
N ILE A 511 12.26 -6.01 -4.64
CA ILE A 511 13.47 -5.75 -5.42
C ILE A 511 14.68 -6.39 -4.75
N TYR A 512 14.80 -6.25 -3.43
CA TYR A 512 15.93 -6.76 -2.66
C TYR A 512 15.87 -8.29 -2.53
N VAL A 513 14.68 -8.83 -2.26
CA VAL A 513 14.45 -10.28 -2.17
C VAL A 513 14.77 -10.96 -3.51
N ASN A 514 14.23 -10.41 -4.61
CA ASN A 514 14.48 -10.95 -5.94
C ASN A 514 15.94 -10.79 -6.38
N ALA A 515 16.61 -9.70 -5.99
CA ALA A 515 18.04 -9.50 -6.27
C ALA A 515 18.91 -10.52 -5.53
N ALA A 516 18.65 -10.75 -4.23
CA ALA A 516 19.35 -11.76 -3.45
C ALA A 516 19.16 -13.16 -4.03
N TYR A 517 17.91 -13.51 -4.31
CA TYR A 517 17.56 -14.82 -4.90
C TYR A 517 18.20 -15.02 -6.28
N ALA A 518 18.09 -14.02 -7.17
CA ALA A 518 18.61 -14.13 -8.53
C ALA A 518 20.14 -14.34 -8.57
N VAL A 519 20.88 -13.52 -7.80
CA VAL A 519 22.36 -13.61 -7.82
C VAL A 519 22.88 -14.88 -7.16
N SER A 520 22.26 -15.36 -6.05
CA SER A 520 22.64 -16.61 -5.40
C SER A 520 22.33 -17.81 -6.30
N LYS A 521 21.12 -17.85 -6.88
CA LYS A 521 20.69 -18.97 -7.75
C LYS A 521 21.52 -19.06 -9.02
N LEU A 522 21.78 -17.93 -9.69
CA LEU A 522 22.68 -17.89 -10.84
C LEU A 522 24.09 -18.34 -10.48
N ALA A 523 24.63 -17.92 -9.34
CA ALA A 523 25.97 -18.34 -8.89
C ALA A 523 26.01 -19.86 -8.62
N VAL A 524 24.99 -20.44 -7.99
CA VAL A 524 24.91 -21.90 -7.79
C VAL A 524 24.77 -22.66 -9.11
N SER A 525 23.91 -22.19 -10.01
CA SER A 525 23.69 -22.84 -11.33
C SER A 525 24.94 -22.77 -12.22
N SER A 526 25.84 -21.79 -11.98
CA SER A 526 27.07 -21.65 -12.75
C SER A 526 28.02 -22.85 -12.66
N LEU A 527 27.95 -23.62 -11.57
CA LEU A 527 28.79 -24.84 -11.41
C LEU A 527 28.53 -25.85 -12.54
N ALA A 528 27.31 -25.93 -13.05
CA ALA A 528 26.94 -26.84 -14.13
C ALA A 528 26.87 -26.15 -15.51
N GLU A 529 26.55 -24.84 -15.52
CA GLU A 529 26.15 -24.13 -16.73
C GLU A 529 27.22 -23.14 -17.26
N ASP A 530 28.14 -22.65 -16.41
CA ASP A 530 29.19 -21.69 -16.80
C ASP A 530 30.43 -22.40 -17.34
N ARG A 531 30.52 -22.52 -18.65
CA ARG A 531 31.66 -23.16 -19.34
C ARG A 531 32.95 -22.34 -19.28
N TYR A 532 32.84 -21.04 -19.02
CA TYR A 532 33.97 -20.11 -19.06
C TYR A 532 34.52 -19.75 -17.69
N GLY A 533 33.86 -20.15 -16.62
CA GLY A 533 34.31 -19.91 -15.25
C GLY A 533 34.26 -18.42 -14.83
N ASN A 534 33.48 -17.59 -15.50
CA ASN A 534 33.39 -16.17 -15.21
C ASN A 534 32.81 -15.86 -13.82
N VAL A 535 31.93 -16.74 -13.34
CA VAL A 535 31.22 -16.57 -12.06
C VAL A 535 32.12 -16.88 -10.88
N GLN A 536 33.01 -17.87 -10.99
CA GLN A 536 33.84 -18.36 -9.88
C GLN A 536 34.64 -17.24 -9.19
N ARG A 537 35.13 -16.29 -9.96
CA ARG A 537 35.90 -15.17 -9.44
C ARG A 537 35.14 -14.30 -8.44
N ASP A 538 33.83 -14.18 -8.64
CA ASP A 538 32.99 -13.26 -7.88
C ASP A 538 32.32 -13.95 -6.68
N VAL A 539 32.28 -15.29 -6.62
CA VAL A 539 31.66 -16.09 -5.53
C VAL A 539 32.20 -15.74 -4.15
N PRO A 540 33.55 -15.63 -3.92
CA PRO A 540 34.06 -15.29 -2.59
C PRO A 540 33.57 -13.92 -2.11
N ALA A 541 33.54 -12.94 -3.00
CA ALA A 541 33.06 -11.61 -2.68
C ALA A 541 31.55 -11.62 -2.40
N LEU A 542 30.77 -12.45 -3.11
CA LEU A 542 29.34 -12.64 -2.89
C LEU A 542 29.05 -13.22 -1.51
N ILE A 543 29.73 -14.31 -1.12
CA ILE A 543 29.58 -14.96 0.18
C ILE A 543 29.91 -13.97 1.32
N ARG A 544 31.04 -13.25 1.21
CA ARG A 544 31.43 -12.25 2.22
C ARG A 544 30.41 -11.11 2.31
N THR A 545 29.92 -10.62 1.18
CA THR A 545 28.93 -9.52 1.16
C THR A 545 27.62 -9.95 1.80
N PHE A 546 27.10 -11.14 1.46
CA PHE A 546 25.89 -11.66 2.09
C PHE A 546 26.06 -11.83 3.60
N THR A 547 27.17 -12.45 4.03
CA THR A 547 27.50 -12.62 5.44
C THR A 547 27.52 -11.27 6.17
N THR A 548 28.13 -10.25 5.56
CA THR A 548 28.24 -8.92 6.16
C THR A 548 26.86 -8.24 6.26
N ILE A 549 26.06 -8.29 5.20
CA ILE A 549 24.71 -7.68 5.18
C ILE A 549 23.81 -8.36 6.22
N ILE A 550 23.80 -9.70 6.29
CA ILE A 550 22.99 -10.44 7.25
C ILE A 550 23.36 -10.04 8.68
N LYS A 551 24.67 -10.13 9.05
CA LYS A 551 25.13 -9.79 10.40
C LYS A 551 24.84 -8.32 10.77
N LYS A 552 24.99 -7.40 9.81
CA LYS A 552 24.64 -5.99 10.04
C LYS A 552 23.14 -5.77 10.24
N LEU A 553 22.29 -6.41 9.43
CA LEU A 553 20.84 -6.30 9.56
C LEU A 553 20.35 -6.90 10.88
N GLU A 554 20.84 -8.07 11.28
CA GLU A 554 20.50 -8.70 12.55
C GLU A 554 20.95 -7.81 13.72
N ARG A 555 22.19 -7.37 13.70
CA ARG A 555 22.70 -6.46 14.73
C ARG A 555 21.89 -5.16 14.80
N PHE A 556 21.55 -4.59 13.66
CA PHE A 556 20.72 -3.38 13.61
C PHE A 556 19.32 -3.61 14.16
N ARG A 557 18.65 -4.73 13.79
CA ARG A 557 17.36 -5.13 14.35
C ARG A 557 17.42 -5.24 15.87
N ASP A 558 18.46 -5.88 16.40
CA ASP A 558 18.58 -6.13 17.84
C ASP A 558 19.01 -4.88 18.63
N THR A 559 19.78 -3.98 18.01
CA THR A 559 20.24 -2.74 18.64
C THR A 559 19.25 -1.57 18.51
N LEU A 560 18.31 -1.63 17.54
CA LEU A 560 17.32 -0.56 17.36
C LEU A 560 16.44 -0.45 18.61
N PRO A 561 16.44 0.71 19.32
CA PRO A 561 15.64 0.85 20.55
C PRO A 561 14.15 0.91 20.20
N ILE A 562 13.34 0.25 21.02
CA ILE A 562 11.88 0.37 20.96
C ILE A 562 11.53 1.78 21.36
N HIS A 563 10.70 2.43 20.55
CA HIS A 563 10.27 3.81 20.85
C HIS A 563 9.29 3.79 22.03
N TRP A 564 9.36 4.79 22.90
CA TRP A 564 8.51 4.91 24.12
C TRP A 564 7.00 4.95 23.79
N THR A 565 6.62 5.35 22.58
CA THR A 565 5.21 5.33 22.12
C THR A 565 4.75 3.95 21.64
N ASP A 566 5.66 2.97 21.47
CA ASP A 566 5.30 1.61 21.05
C ASP A 566 4.84 0.79 22.26
N LEU A 567 3.52 0.75 22.45
CA LEU A 567 2.91 -0.01 23.55
C LEU A 567 2.95 -1.52 23.34
N ARG A 568 3.08 -1.98 22.08
CA ARG A 568 3.10 -3.41 21.77
C ARG A 568 4.43 -4.06 22.13
N LYS A 569 5.52 -3.31 22.05
CA LYS A 569 6.90 -3.76 22.32
C LYS A 569 7.33 -5.01 21.53
N THR A 570 6.63 -5.32 20.43
CA THR A 570 6.98 -6.44 19.54
C THR A 570 8.11 -6.02 18.63
N ARG A 571 9.13 -6.88 18.47
CA ARG A 571 10.27 -6.65 17.57
C ARG A 571 10.10 -7.35 16.22
N GLU A 572 8.89 -7.59 15.80
CA GLU A 572 8.57 -8.27 14.55
C GLU A 572 8.45 -7.28 13.39
N CYS A 573 9.01 -7.66 12.25
CA CYS A 573 8.91 -6.93 11.00
C CYS A 573 8.96 -7.91 9.82
N ALA A 574 7.79 -8.31 9.34
CA ALA A 574 7.65 -9.34 8.32
C ALA A 574 8.45 -9.04 7.04
N GLU A 575 8.50 -7.78 6.59
CA GLU A 575 9.19 -7.40 5.37
C GLU A 575 10.72 -7.50 5.48
N VAL A 576 11.27 -7.17 6.65
CA VAL A 576 12.72 -7.28 6.89
C VAL A 576 13.11 -8.72 7.16
N GLU A 577 12.28 -9.48 7.88
CA GLU A 577 12.50 -10.91 8.09
C GLU A 577 12.50 -11.67 6.76
N GLU A 578 11.59 -11.34 5.84
CA GLU A 578 11.57 -11.96 4.51
C GLU A 578 12.83 -11.67 3.70
N LEU A 579 13.38 -10.45 3.80
CA LEU A 579 14.68 -10.14 3.19
C LEU A 579 15.82 -10.94 3.84
N LEU A 580 15.84 -11.03 5.17
CA LEU A 580 16.82 -11.82 5.90
C LEU A 580 16.72 -13.30 5.54
N ASP A 581 15.51 -13.83 5.45
CA ASP A 581 15.28 -15.23 5.05
C ASP A 581 15.80 -15.50 3.63
N ALA A 582 15.54 -14.59 2.68
CA ALA A 582 16.03 -14.72 1.30
C ALA A 582 17.58 -14.67 1.23
N LEU A 583 18.20 -13.79 2.01
CA LEU A 583 19.67 -13.70 2.08
C LEU A 583 20.28 -14.94 2.73
N LYS A 584 19.66 -15.45 3.81
CA LYS A 584 20.11 -16.66 4.52
C LYS A 584 19.96 -17.92 3.64
N ASP A 585 18.81 -18.05 2.95
CA ASP A 585 18.59 -19.17 2.00
C ASP A 585 19.61 -19.12 0.87
N GLY A 586 19.80 -17.96 0.25
CA GLY A 586 20.80 -17.79 -0.80
C GLY A 586 22.24 -18.04 -0.32
N LEU A 587 22.59 -17.58 0.89
CA LEU A 587 23.91 -17.85 1.48
C LEU A 587 24.08 -19.33 1.80
N GLY A 588 23.05 -20.00 2.34
CA GLY A 588 23.06 -21.44 2.63
C GLY A 588 23.27 -22.28 1.37
N GLU A 589 22.55 -21.96 0.28
CA GLU A 589 22.75 -22.61 -1.04
C GLU A 589 24.17 -22.39 -1.57
N LEU A 590 24.72 -21.17 -1.49
CA LEU A 590 26.08 -20.84 -1.92
C LEU A 590 27.13 -21.61 -1.10
N VAL A 591 27.00 -21.60 0.22
CA VAL A 591 27.95 -22.30 1.10
C VAL A 591 27.93 -23.81 0.88
N THR A 592 26.73 -24.39 0.67
CA THR A 592 26.58 -25.82 0.40
C THR A 592 27.19 -26.19 -0.96
N ALA A 593 26.88 -25.43 -2.01
CA ALA A 593 27.33 -25.71 -3.37
C ALA A 593 28.86 -25.52 -3.54
N PHE A 594 29.43 -24.48 -2.91
CA PHE A 594 30.85 -24.13 -3.07
C PHE A 594 31.77 -24.65 -1.94
N SER A 595 31.26 -25.34 -0.93
CA SER A 595 32.06 -25.91 0.16
C SER A 595 33.17 -26.83 -0.35
N PRO A 596 32.97 -27.71 -1.35
CA PRO A 596 34.03 -28.58 -1.89
C PRO A 596 35.17 -27.79 -2.57
N TYR A 597 34.88 -26.62 -3.13
CA TYR A 597 35.79 -25.78 -3.91
C TYR A 597 36.36 -24.61 -3.11
N SER A 598 36.18 -24.62 -1.78
CA SER A 598 36.56 -23.49 -0.92
C SER A 598 38.04 -23.09 -0.99
N THR A 599 38.94 -24.08 -1.12
CA THR A 599 40.40 -23.91 -1.30
C THR A 599 40.74 -23.20 -2.61
N ASP A 600 40.13 -23.64 -3.72
CA ASP A 600 40.36 -23.10 -5.06
C ASP A 600 39.84 -21.66 -5.20
N LEU A 601 38.76 -21.37 -4.49
CA LEU A 601 38.15 -20.05 -4.40
C LEU A 601 38.85 -19.10 -3.40
N ARG A 602 39.94 -19.53 -2.73
CA ARG A 602 40.64 -18.75 -1.71
C ARG A 602 39.72 -18.25 -0.59
N LEU A 603 38.72 -19.07 -0.23
CA LEU A 603 37.89 -18.83 0.94
C LEU A 603 38.57 -19.39 2.18
N THR A 604 38.77 -18.56 3.21
CA THR A 604 39.35 -19.02 4.47
C THR A 604 38.36 -19.89 5.25
N ARG A 605 38.89 -20.79 6.11
CA ARG A 605 38.04 -21.56 7.04
C ARG A 605 37.18 -20.64 7.91
N ALA A 606 37.72 -19.47 8.27
CA ALA A 606 36.98 -18.46 9.03
C ALA A 606 35.79 -17.87 8.22
N ASP A 607 35.99 -17.53 6.94
CA ASP A 607 34.93 -17.05 6.06
C ASP A 607 33.80 -18.07 5.97
N MET A 608 34.12 -19.35 5.74
CA MET A 608 33.12 -20.42 5.62
C MET A 608 32.39 -20.69 6.95
N ARG A 609 33.06 -20.61 8.09
CA ARG A 609 32.42 -20.71 9.40
C ARG A 609 31.45 -19.55 9.64
N LEU A 610 31.91 -18.31 9.40
CA LEU A 610 31.08 -17.11 9.57
C LEU A 610 29.89 -17.11 8.64
N ALA A 611 30.04 -17.64 7.41
CA ALA A 611 28.95 -17.74 6.45
C ALA A 611 27.93 -18.80 6.88
N ARG A 612 28.35 -19.97 7.36
CA ARG A 612 27.44 -20.99 7.92
C ARG A 612 26.67 -20.47 9.10
N GLU A 613 27.35 -19.85 10.07
CA GLU A 613 26.71 -19.21 11.22
C GLU A 613 25.67 -18.15 10.80
N ALA A 614 25.98 -17.31 9.83
CA ALA A 614 25.05 -16.29 9.31
C ALA A 614 23.87 -16.89 8.53
N ALA A 615 24.05 -18.05 7.89
CA ALA A 615 22.99 -18.74 7.15
C ALA A 615 22.01 -19.49 8.06
N GLU A 616 22.41 -19.77 9.32
CA GLU A 616 21.52 -20.47 10.26
C GLU A 616 20.25 -19.63 10.52
N LYS A 617 19.11 -20.26 10.32
CA LYS A 617 17.83 -19.68 10.71
C LYS A 617 17.55 -20.03 12.15
N PRO A 618 17.14 -19.06 13.00
CA PRO A 618 16.64 -19.40 14.32
C PRO A 618 15.48 -20.39 14.13
N GLN A 619 15.57 -21.55 14.81
CA GLN A 619 14.44 -22.48 14.82
C GLN A 619 13.23 -21.72 15.35
N ARG A 620 12.31 -21.36 14.47
CA ARG A 620 10.97 -20.94 14.89
C ARG A 620 10.44 -22.10 15.73
N ALA A 621 10.24 -21.86 17.01
CA ALA A 621 9.51 -22.79 17.86
C ALA A 621 8.25 -23.14 17.07
N ALA A 622 8.10 -24.44 16.75
CA ALA A 622 6.96 -24.95 15.98
C ALA A 622 5.72 -24.30 16.57
N GLU A 623 4.96 -23.57 15.75
CA GLU A 623 3.70 -22.98 16.16
C GLU A 623 2.90 -24.07 16.84
N ALA A 624 2.77 -23.96 18.17
CA ALA A 624 1.82 -24.75 18.89
C ALA A 624 0.46 -24.50 18.21
N PRO A 625 -0.32 -25.57 17.89
CA PRO A 625 -1.58 -25.39 17.22
C PRO A 625 -2.37 -24.35 17.99
N ALA A 626 -2.83 -23.29 17.30
CA ALA A 626 -3.56 -22.20 17.89
C ALA A 626 -4.68 -22.76 18.74
N GLU A 627 -4.54 -22.66 20.05
CA GLU A 627 -5.58 -23.02 21.01
C GLU A 627 -6.77 -22.13 20.68
N GLN A 628 -7.80 -22.74 20.11
CA GLN A 628 -9.05 -22.05 19.84
C GLN A 628 -9.53 -21.43 21.15
N PRO A 629 -9.90 -20.14 21.18
CA PRO A 629 -10.38 -19.51 22.39
C PRO A 629 -11.60 -20.30 22.88
N ARG A 630 -11.45 -20.99 24.00
CA ARG A 630 -12.57 -21.61 24.73
C ARG A 630 -13.52 -20.49 25.11
N VAL A 631 -14.68 -20.46 24.47
CA VAL A 631 -15.81 -19.65 24.89
C VAL A 631 -16.15 -20.08 26.32
N PRO A 632 -16.15 -19.17 27.31
CA PRO A 632 -16.59 -19.54 28.67
C PRO A 632 -18.08 -19.95 28.59
N ALA A 633 -18.36 -21.17 29.03
CA ALA A 633 -19.71 -21.64 29.20
C ALA A 633 -20.43 -20.74 30.20
N VAL A 634 -21.55 -20.15 29.78
CA VAL A 634 -22.47 -19.42 30.65
C VAL A 634 -23.12 -20.44 31.55
N GLU A 635 -22.75 -20.46 32.83
CA GLU A 635 -23.48 -21.16 33.89
C GLU A 635 -24.85 -20.50 34.06
N ASN A 636 -25.87 -21.16 33.54
CA ASN A 636 -27.25 -20.87 33.94
C ASN A 636 -27.50 -21.57 35.27
N GLY A 637 -27.52 -20.80 36.34
CA GLY A 637 -28.02 -21.24 37.62
C GLY A 637 -29.52 -21.38 37.58
N ALA A 638 -30.02 -22.59 37.85
CA ALA A 638 -31.38 -22.81 38.36
C ALA A 638 -31.33 -23.95 39.38
N ALA A 639 -31.78 -23.62 40.56
CA ALA A 639 -31.89 -24.46 41.73
C ALA A 639 -32.94 -25.56 41.55
N ALA A 640 -32.73 -26.73 42.14
CA ALA A 640 -33.58 -27.35 43.18
C ALA A 640 -33.34 -28.86 43.34
N ALA A 641 -33.01 -29.19 44.54
CA ALA A 641 -33.54 -30.25 45.41
C ALA A 641 -33.45 -31.74 45.02
N ALA A 642 -32.75 -32.43 45.92
CA ALA A 642 -33.14 -33.65 46.62
C ALA A 642 -32.85 -35.03 46.01
N ASP A 643 -32.15 -35.75 46.87
CA ASP A 643 -32.24 -37.17 47.23
C ASP A 643 -31.49 -38.25 46.45
N GLY A 644 -30.66 -38.92 47.23
CA GLY A 644 -30.71 -40.37 47.43
C GLY A 644 -29.64 -41.22 46.77
N ASN A 645 -28.64 -41.58 47.59
CA ASN A 645 -28.00 -42.92 47.71
C ASN A 645 -27.53 -43.66 46.44
N ALA A 646 -26.28 -43.96 46.42
CA ALA A 646 -25.67 -45.29 46.54
C ALA A 646 -24.32 -45.42 45.85
N GLU A 647 -23.50 -46.15 46.46
CA GLU A 647 -22.06 -46.39 46.33
C GLU A 647 -21.59 -47.15 45.05
N PRO A 648 -20.29 -47.47 44.96
CA PRO A 648 -19.59 -47.54 43.69
C PRO A 648 -19.35 -48.99 43.20
N GLU A 649 -19.07 -49.17 41.93
CA GLU A 649 -18.37 -50.38 41.47
C GLU A 649 -17.27 -50.09 40.44
N MET A 650 -16.07 -50.54 40.83
CA MET A 650 -14.92 -50.76 40.01
C MET A 650 -15.13 -51.90 39.00
N ARG A 651 -14.56 -51.79 37.82
CA ARG A 651 -13.83 -52.85 37.08
C ARG A 651 -13.37 -52.28 35.72
N GLN A 652 -12.10 -52.14 35.55
CA GLN A 652 -11.02 -53.02 35.06
C GLN A 652 -11.24 -53.55 33.62
N LEU A 653 -10.26 -53.12 32.78
CA LEU A 653 -9.51 -53.91 31.78
C LEU A 653 -10.26 -54.48 30.56
N ARG A 654 -10.09 -53.89 29.41
CA ARG A 654 -9.13 -54.45 28.38
C ARG A 654 -8.83 -53.40 27.32
#